data_6c1b79cab473b72509a34436f32694bb
#
_entry.id   6c1b79cab473b72509a34436f32694bb
#
_cell.length_a   1.000
_cell.length_b   1.000
_cell.length_c   1.000
_cell.angle_alpha   90.00
_cell.angle_beta   90.00
_cell.angle_gamma   90.00
#
_symmetry.space_group_name_H-M   'P 1'
#
loop_
_entity.id
_entity.type
_entity.pdbx_description
1 polymer ?
#
loop_
_entity_poly.entity_id
_entity_poly.type
_entity_poly.pdbx_seq_one_letter_code
_entity_poly.pdbx_strand_id
1 'polypeptide(L)'
;MKLSKLNIGLGLAVLAALSSCADDKFSEYKTDMTKDLAEYQYLNDYEPLKNYVEQLKSAGKCNPDFKLGVALGASDFNKRELVYSLAGSNFMEMTAGNAMKYASCVKDDGRMDFSTVKEFVSNAKEGGITIYGHTLAWHSQQNNKYLNGLIADRELQVDPNAKVEKTDFEKDWTTAGSYTYWAPNEVKANITVNGDGFKLVNAAATDNWRVQYHIADGLPLKKDSEYILKMTVKGSGEGTLAVGIGDWGGRANGSIAFNTDWKEYAVPFKAVANGGFVICQSGAFVGTLQIRNVKIVHMESPMVEIPKYVYENNFDGSDVLSGWGNGSTAELASGSHDGSKCMVVTNPGATNSWSVQQAVDQEFENGKTYYLHFWGKADNPGNIGAGFQKTDGYQGRGDFPAMSLTTTWKEFTVQTTVTGEGCNRFLFNLGAVAGKIYIDDVQLYYMEKSNKIPLSDSEKKTILTTAMATWVDGMMEACDGYVTSWDVVNEPISGRDKDGDGYYDLQSATRGTVSEDDAKKNFYWQDYLGDLDYVRTAVAEARKGFAAHNGDAAKLKLFINDYNLESDWDDNKKLKSLIHWIGEWEKDGVTRIDGIGSQMHVSFSANPTVQKSKEEHVVKMLQLMAATGKLVKISELDMGYNDAAGNAVMTENLTEAQHKQMSDYYRFIVGQYFKIIPASQQYGITQWCITDSPKDSGWRGGEPTGLWDANFLRKHTYAGFADGLRGK
;
A
#
# COMPACT_ATOMS: atom_id res chain seq x y z
N MET A 1 17.89 -68.88 -5.99
CA MET A 1 18.71 -68.60 -4.79
C MET A 1 19.42 -67.24 -4.90
N LYS A 2 18.66 -66.15 -5.16
CA LYS A 2 19.18 -64.75 -5.23
C LYS A 2 18.34 -63.73 -4.47
N LEU A 3 17.27 -64.16 -3.78
CA LEU A 3 16.37 -63.28 -3.02
C LEU A 3 16.70 -63.11 -1.52
N SER A 4 17.62 -63.98 -0.98
CA SER A 4 17.96 -63.92 0.45
C SER A 4 19.02 -62.89 0.83
N LYS A 5 19.83 -62.40 -0.14
CA LYS A 5 20.91 -61.42 0.15
C LYS A 5 20.41 -59.96 0.11
N LEU A 6 19.31 -59.68 -0.60
CA LEU A 6 18.75 -58.34 -0.67
C LEU A 6 17.97 -57.98 0.60
N ASN A 7 17.25 -58.97 1.18
CA ASN A 7 16.48 -58.73 2.38
C ASN A 7 17.34 -58.61 3.66
N ILE A 8 18.50 -59.22 3.70
CA ILE A 8 19.46 -59.05 4.82
C ILE A 8 20.15 -57.68 4.75
N GLY A 9 20.42 -57.18 3.56
CA GLY A 9 20.98 -55.85 3.37
C GLY A 9 20.02 -54.73 3.72
N LEU A 10 18.71 -54.90 3.39
CA LEU A 10 17.67 -53.92 3.77
C LEU A 10 17.37 -53.93 5.27
N GLY A 11 17.34 -55.13 5.89
CA GLY A 11 17.16 -55.29 7.33
C GLY A 11 18.30 -54.68 8.16
N LEU A 12 19.55 -54.81 7.69
CA LEU A 12 20.71 -54.20 8.33
C LEU A 12 20.78 -52.66 8.09
N ALA A 13 20.32 -52.19 6.95
CA ALA A 13 20.23 -50.75 6.68
C ALA A 13 19.11 -50.07 7.49
N VAL A 14 17.99 -50.72 7.70
CA VAL A 14 16.89 -50.24 8.57
C VAL A 14 17.29 -50.28 10.04
N LEU A 15 18.01 -51.32 10.49
CA LEU A 15 18.54 -51.42 11.85
C LEU A 15 19.65 -50.38 12.10
N ALA A 16 20.49 -50.08 11.11
CA ALA A 16 21.50 -49.02 11.21
C ALA A 16 20.87 -47.61 11.21
N ALA A 17 19.77 -47.40 10.47
CA ALA A 17 19.04 -46.13 10.50
C ALA A 17 18.27 -45.93 11.81
N LEU A 18 17.80 -47.00 12.44
CA LEU A 18 17.11 -46.90 13.75
C LEU A 18 18.08 -46.73 14.93
N SER A 19 19.34 -47.27 14.83
CA SER A 19 20.38 -47.04 15.84
C SER A 19 20.99 -45.64 15.72
N SER A 20 21.08 -45.08 14.50
CA SER A 20 21.54 -43.72 14.27
C SER A 20 20.60 -42.65 14.91
N CYS A 21 19.29 -42.87 14.84
CA CYS A 21 18.31 -41.94 15.48
C CYS A 21 18.33 -41.99 17.03
N ALA A 22 18.83 -43.09 17.62
CA ALA A 22 18.94 -43.19 19.09
C ALA A 22 20.25 -42.57 19.62
N ASP A 23 21.36 -42.71 18.85
CA ASP A 23 22.63 -42.14 19.23
C ASP A 23 22.69 -40.61 19.08
N ASP A 24 22.03 -40.04 18.08
CA ASP A 24 22.01 -38.57 17.88
C ASP A 24 21.32 -37.84 19.03
N LYS A 25 20.30 -38.40 19.64
CA LYS A 25 19.62 -37.81 20.80
C LYS A 25 20.51 -37.75 22.06
N PHE A 26 21.45 -38.67 22.22
CA PHE A 26 22.40 -38.70 23.33
C PHE A 26 23.66 -37.90 23.05
N SER A 27 24.03 -37.67 21.79
CA SER A 27 25.18 -36.85 21.40
C SER A 27 24.93 -35.36 21.61
N GLU A 28 23.66 -34.93 21.55
CA GLU A 28 23.26 -33.53 21.85
C GLU A 28 23.41 -33.19 23.35
N TYR A 29 23.46 -34.16 24.22
CA TYR A 29 23.69 -34.00 25.67
C TYR A 29 25.16 -34.15 26.08
N LYS A 30 26.09 -33.95 25.16
CA LYS A 30 27.50 -33.86 25.54
C LYS A 30 27.68 -32.64 26.43
N THR A 31 27.86 -32.87 27.69
CA THR A 31 28.28 -31.85 28.65
C THR A 31 29.53 -31.18 28.06
N ASP A 32 29.48 -29.88 27.89
CA ASP A 32 30.66 -29.12 27.49
C ASP A 32 31.66 -29.22 28.64
N MET A 33 32.60 -30.17 28.50
CA MET A 33 33.64 -30.45 29.50
C MET A 33 34.62 -29.28 29.64
N THR A 34 34.51 -28.26 28.82
CA THR A 34 35.31 -27.02 28.96
C THR A 34 34.69 -26.02 29.91
N LYS A 35 33.44 -26.21 30.34
CA LYS A 35 32.79 -25.34 31.34
C LYS A 35 33.13 -25.80 32.75
N ASP A 36 33.61 -24.88 33.60
CA ASP A 36 33.74 -25.13 35.01
C ASP A 36 32.33 -25.18 35.64
N LEU A 37 31.81 -26.36 35.87
CA LEU A 37 30.51 -26.60 36.48
C LEU A 37 30.37 -25.92 37.83
N ALA A 38 31.47 -25.69 38.55
CA ALA A 38 31.45 -24.98 39.82
C ALA A 38 30.98 -23.52 39.66
N GLU A 39 31.28 -22.88 38.58
CA GLU A 39 30.81 -21.51 38.26
C GLU A 39 29.32 -21.40 38.05
N TYR A 40 28.63 -22.50 37.71
CA TYR A 40 27.17 -22.54 37.45
C TYR A 40 26.39 -23.10 38.62
N GLN A 41 27.05 -23.69 39.64
CA GLN A 41 26.39 -24.34 40.79
C GLN A 41 25.46 -23.40 41.56
N TYR A 42 25.83 -22.13 41.72
CA TYR A 42 25.00 -21.13 42.39
C TYR A 42 23.67 -20.83 41.72
N LEU A 43 23.51 -21.12 40.42
CA LEU A 43 22.26 -20.96 39.70
C LEU A 43 21.16 -21.89 40.20
N ASN A 44 21.53 -23.00 40.85
CA ASN A 44 20.56 -23.91 41.45
C ASN A 44 19.90 -23.32 42.74
N ASP A 45 20.50 -22.30 43.34
CA ASP A 45 19.95 -21.62 44.51
C ASP A 45 18.83 -20.62 44.18
N TYR A 46 18.62 -20.34 42.86
CA TYR A 46 17.55 -19.46 42.43
C TYR A 46 16.24 -20.24 42.27
N GLU A 47 15.16 -19.61 42.73
CA GLU A 47 13.80 -20.09 42.55
C GLU A 47 13.31 -19.87 41.13
N PRO A 48 12.17 -20.47 40.70
CA PRO A 48 11.47 -20.08 39.49
C PRO A 48 11.16 -18.57 39.47
N LEU A 49 11.35 -17.91 38.32
CA LEU A 49 11.26 -16.43 38.22
C LEU A 49 9.93 -15.87 38.72
N LYS A 50 8.80 -16.54 38.48
CA LYS A 50 7.47 -16.10 38.94
C LYS A 50 7.37 -16.01 40.46
N ASN A 51 8.13 -16.82 41.22
CA ASN A 51 8.10 -16.79 42.69
C ASN A 51 8.60 -15.44 43.21
N TYR A 52 9.62 -14.84 42.57
CA TYR A 52 10.09 -13.50 42.95
C TYR A 52 9.05 -12.42 42.67
N VAL A 53 8.26 -12.55 41.59
CA VAL A 53 7.14 -11.65 41.32
C VAL A 53 6.04 -11.79 42.35
N GLU A 54 5.70 -13.01 42.77
CA GLU A 54 4.71 -13.23 43.81
C GLU A 54 5.19 -12.66 45.17
N GLN A 55 6.49 -12.72 45.48
CA GLN A 55 7.08 -12.06 46.64
C GLN A 55 6.94 -10.52 46.53
N LEU A 56 7.20 -9.93 45.38
CA LEU A 56 7.00 -8.48 45.15
C LEU A 56 5.54 -8.07 45.30
N LYS A 57 4.59 -8.83 44.78
CA LYS A 57 3.14 -8.59 44.92
C LYS A 57 2.71 -8.67 46.36
N SER A 58 3.13 -9.73 47.06
CA SER A 58 2.82 -9.94 48.47
C SER A 58 3.39 -8.84 49.41
N ALA A 59 4.52 -8.27 49.03
CA ALA A 59 5.14 -7.14 49.71
C ALA A 59 4.57 -5.77 49.32
N GLY A 60 3.60 -5.69 48.37
CA GLY A 60 3.05 -4.44 47.87
C GLY A 60 4.06 -3.58 47.09
N LYS A 61 5.12 -4.19 46.54
CA LYS A 61 6.22 -3.52 45.86
C LYS A 61 6.06 -3.45 44.33
N CYS A 62 5.04 -4.07 43.77
CA CYS A 62 4.69 -3.98 42.34
C CYS A 62 3.17 -3.99 42.15
N ASN A 63 2.73 -3.76 40.91
CA ASN A 63 1.33 -3.90 40.54
C ASN A 63 0.85 -5.33 40.87
N PRO A 64 -0.30 -5.52 41.53
CA PRO A 64 -0.87 -6.86 41.75
C PRO A 64 -1.18 -7.60 40.41
N ASP A 65 -1.44 -6.85 39.34
CA ASP A 65 -1.71 -7.41 38.00
C ASP A 65 -0.45 -7.53 37.14
N PHE A 66 0.74 -7.22 37.66
CA PHE A 66 2.01 -7.33 36.92
C PHE A 66 2.19 -8.74 36.36
N LYS A 67 2.63 -8.82 35.09
CA LYS A 67 2.86 -10.06 34.36
C LYS A 67 4.34 -10.24 34.02
N LEU A 68 4.91 -11.35 34.44
CA LEU A 68 6.18 -11.82 33.93
C LEU A 68 5.91 -12.75 32.79
N GLY A 69 6.33 -12.37 31.57
CA GLY A 69 6.03 -13.05 30.35
C GLY A 69 7.23 -13.73 29.69
N VAL A 70 6.93 -14.65 28.76
CA VAL A 70 7.91 -15.28 27.87
C VAL A 70 7.33 -15.45 26.46
N ALA A 71 8.13 -15.15 25.43
CA ALA A 71 7.76 -15.48 24.06
C ALA A 71 8.23 -16.89 23.70
N LEU A 72 7.39 -17.60 22.95
CA LEU A 72 7.62 -19.00 22.57
C LEU A 72 6.85 -19.38 21.29
N GLY A 73 7.22 -20.52 20.71
CA GLY A 73 6.44 -21.13 19.64
C GLY A 73 5.16 -21.74 20.21
N ALA A 74 3.99 -21.28 19.71
CA ALA A 74 2.70 -21.86 20.15
C ALA A 74 2.63 -23.36 19.88
N SER A 75 3.16 -23.84 18.75
CA SER A 75 3.22 -25.27 18.42
C SER A 75 4.10 -26.06 19.42
N ASP A 76 5.18 -25.47 19.95
CA ASP A 76 6.03 -26.14 20.92
C ASP A 76 5.37 -26.19 22.30
N PHE A 77 4.67 -25.13 22.67
CA PHE A 77 3.84 -25.14 23.88
C PHE A 77 2.70 -26.17 23.79
N ASN A 78 2.05 -26.28 22.64
CA ASN A 78 0.93 -27.20 22.40
C ASN A 78 1.34 -28.68 22.48
N LYS A 79 2.62 -29.02 22.28
CA LYS A 79 3.15 -30.39 22.51
C LYS A 79 3.08 -30.83 23.97
N ARG A 80 2.93 -29.88 24.93
CA ARG A 80 2.89 -30.12 26.38
C ARG A 80 4.14 -30.81 26.93
N GLU A 81 5.28 -30.55 26.36
CA GLU A 81 6.60 -31.08 26.74
C GLU A 81 7.39 -30.07 27.58
N LEU A 82 8.71 -30.00 27.41
CA LEU A 82 9.62 -29.17 28.20
C LEU A 82 9.27 -27.69 28.15
N VAL A 83 8.95 -27.14 26.97
CA VAL A 83 8.58 -25.73 26.78
C VAL A 83 7.33 -25.38 27.61
N TYR A 84 6.32 -26.27 27.61
CA TYR A 84 5.10 -26.09 28.42
C TYR A 84 5.42 -26.07 29.94
N SER A 85 6.23 -27.02 30.39
CA SER A 85 6.62 -27.14 31.78
C SER A 85 7.47 -25.94 32.24
N LEU A 86 8.40 -25.47 31.41
CA LEU A 86 9.26 -24.33 31.66
C LEU A 86 8.44 -23.03 31.75
N ALA A 87 7.56 -22.80 30.77
CA ALA A 87 6.68 -21.63 30.76
C ALA A 87 5.80 -21.59 32.00
N GLY A 88 5.09 -22.68 32.29
CA GLY A 88 4.20 -22.77 33.46
C GLY A 88 4.92 -22.67 34.81
N SER A 89 6.20 -23.10 34.93
CA SER A 89 6.95 -23.01 36.18
C SER A 89 7.58 -21.64 36.43
N ASN A 90 7.97 -20.89 35.37
CA ASN A 90 8.73 -19.65 35.52
C ASN A 90 7.95 -18.37 35.21
N PHE A 91 6.86 -18.46 34.42
CA PHE A 91 6.19 -17.29 33.89
C PHE A 91 4.68 -17.30 34.18
N MET A 92 4.05 -16.13 34.07
CA MET A 92 2.61 -15.89 34.27
C MET A 92 1.88 -15.62 32.99
N GLU A 93 2.59 -15.20 31.94
CA GLU A 93 2.07 -14.82 30.65
C GLU A 93 2.93 -15.39 29.53
N MET A 94 2.33 -15.63 28.37
CA MET A 94 3.04 -16.06 27.16
C MET A 94 2.71 -15.14 26.01
N THR A 95 3.68 -14.96 25.10
CA THR A 95 3.49 -14.33 23.79
C THR A 95 3.81 -15.36 22.71
N ALA A 96 2.88 -15.60 21.77
CA ALA A 96 3.16 -16.45 20.63
C ALA A 96 4.04 -15.70 19.63
N GLY A 97 5.27 -16.18 19.38
CA GLY A 97 6.22 -15.50 18.51
C GLY A 97 5.70 -15.23 17.09
N ASN A 98 4.91 -16.16 16.53
CA ASN A 98 4.37 -16.02 15.17
C ASN A 98 2.91 -16.42 15.00
N ALA A 99 2.37 -17.34 15.81
CA ALA A 99 1.09 -18.00 15.56
C ALA A 99 -0.13 -17.04 15.51
N MET A 100 -0.03 -15.88 16.15
CA MET A 100 -1.10 -14.87 16.23
C MET A 100 -0.85 -13.69 15.27
N LYS A 101 0.03 -13.84 14.29
CA LYS A 101 0.31 -12.83 13.25
C LYS A 101 -0.51 -13.12 11.99
N TYR A 102 -0.79 -12.09 11.21
CA TYR A 102 -1.64 -12.14 10.02
C TYR A 102 -1.23 -13.26 9.05
N ALA A 103 0.04 -13.28 8.62
CA ALA A 103 0.54 -14.27 7.66
C ALA A 103 0.46 -15.72 8.15
N SER A 104 0.43 -15.95 9.47
CA SER A 104 0.28 -17.30 10.02
C SER A 104 -1.14 -17.83 9.90
N CYS A 105 -2.13 -16.96 9.92
CA CYS A 105 -3.54 -17.32 9.93
C CYS A 105 -4.24 -17.14 8.58
N VAL A 106 -3.88 -16.12 7.79
CA VAL A 106 -4.57 -15.77 6.55
C VAL A 106 -3.85 -16.36 5.35
N LYS A 107 -4.57 -17.16 4.56
CA LYS A 107 -4.06 -17.82 3.35
C LYS A 107 -4.16 -16.91 2.12
N ASP A 108 -3.52 -17.28 1.02
CA ASP A 108 -3.50 -16.54 -0.25
C ASP A 108 -4.88 -16.32 -0.87
N ASP A 109 -5.85 -17.16 -0.53
CA ASP A 109 -7.24 -17.07 -0.98
C ASP A 109 -8.17 -16.37 0.03
N GLY A 110 -7.60 -15.83 1.11
CA GLY A 110 -8.31 -15.10 2.17
C GLY A 110 -8.94 -15.99 3.23
N ARG A 111 -8.87 -17.31 3.12
CA ARG A 111 -9.31 -18.20 4.19
C ARG A 111 -8.45 -18.03 5.42
N MET A 112 -9.09 -17.97 6.58
CA MET A 112 -8.43 -17.84 7.87
C MET A 112 -8.41 -19.17 8.61
N ASP A 113 -7.24 -19.53 9.16
CA ASP A 113 -7.03 -20.74 9.93
C ASP A 113 -6.46 -20.36 11.31
N PHE A 114 -7.30 -20.42 12.31
CA PHE A 114 -6.98 -20.15 13.70
C PHE A 114 -6.81 -21.41 14.55
N SER A 115 -6.66 -22.59 13.95
CA SER A 115 -6.60 -23.87 14.68
C SER A 115 -5.48 -23.88 15.72
N THR A 116 -4.27 -23.45 15.35
CA THR A 116 -3.13 -23.36 16.28
C THR A 116 -3.36 -22.36 17.41
N VAL A 117 -4.04 -21.24 17.12
CA VAL A 117 -4.39 -20.21 18.12
C VAL A 117 -5.40 -20.78 19.11
N LYS A 118 -6.45 -21.42 18.65
CA LYS A 118 -7.50 -22.04 19.49
C LYS A 118 -6.91 -23.11 20.41
N GLU A 119 -6.01 -23.95 19.90
CA GLU A 119 -5.31 -24.95 20.69
C GLU A 119 -4.37 -24.31 21.72
N PHE A 120 -3.62 -23.27 21.33
CA PHE A 120 -2.75 -22.52 22.24
C PHE A 120 -3.53 -21.88 23.39
N VAL A 121 -4.66 -21.23 23.08
CA VAL A 121 -5.57 -20.67 24.10
C VAL A 121 -6.13 -21.73 25.02
N SER A 122 -6.56 -22.88 24.47
CA SER A 122 -7.07 -24.01 25.29
C SER A 122 -6.03 -24.54 26.25
N ASN A 123 -4.81 -24.78 25.77
CA ASN A 123 -3.70 -25.26 26.58
C ASN A 123 -3.25 -24.24 27.63
N ALA A 124 -3.31 -22.94 27.30
CA ALA A 124 -3.02 -21.87 28.26
C ALA A 124 -4.06 -21.78 29.37
N LYS A 125 -5.36 -21.92 29.05
CA LYS A 125 -6.45 -21.99 30.03
C LYS A 125 -6.25 -23.16 30.99
N GLU A 126 -5.92 -24.34 30.50
CA GLU A 126 -5.65 -25.53 31.32
C GLU A 126 -4.41 -25.34 32.22
N GLY A 127 -3.35 -24.73 31.68
CA GLY A 127 -2.10 -24.44 32.40
C GLY A 127 -2.20 -23.25 33.40
N GLY A 128 -3.30 -22.50 33.37
CA GLY A 128 -3.48 -21.31 34.21
C GLY A 128 -2.50 -20.18 33.91
N ILE A 129 -2.02 -20.08 32.66
CA ILE A 129 -1.06 -19.07 32.19
C ILE A 129 -1.70 -18.16 31.16
N THR A 130 -1.65 -16.82 31.35
CA THR A 130 -2.28 -15.86 30.43
C THR A 130 -1.54 -15.72 29.12
N ILE A 131 -2.20 -15.15 28.12
CA ILE A 131 -1.59 -14.85 26.80
C ILE A 131 -1.63 -13.34 26.57
N TYR A 132 -0.52 -12.81 26.11
CA TYR A 132 -0.42 -11.48 25.52
C TYR A 132 -0.43 -11.63 24.00
N GLY A 133 -1.42 -11.02 23.34
CA GLY A 133 -1.60 -11.14 21.90
C GLY A 133 -0.63 -10.28 21.09
N HIS A 134 0.02 -10.88 20.11
CA HIS A 134 1.01 -10.21 19.26
C HIS A 134 0.85 -10.72 17.81
N THR A 135 0.37 -9.92 16.88
CA THR A 135 -0.09 -8.53 16.90
C THR A 135 -1.28 -8.37 15.92
N LEU A 136 -2.17 -7.41 16.15
CA LEU A 136 -3.35 -7.23 15.28
C LEU A 136 -3.02 -6.46 14.01
N ALA A 137 -2.27 -5.36 14.06
CA ALA A 137 -1.86 -4.60 12.90
C ALA A 137 -0.33 -4.39 12.90
N TRP A 138 0.29 -4.72 11.80
CA TRP A 138 1.72 -4.56 11.55
C TRP A 138 1.95 -4.45 10.06
N HIS A 139 3.06 -3.88 9.60
CA HIS A 139 3.42 -3.85 8.18
C HIS A 139 4.11 -5.12 7.72
N SER A 140 4.86 -5.79 8.61
CA SER A 140 5.59 -7.02 8.32
C SER A 140 4.75 -8.27 8.59
N GLN A 141 5.16 -9.40 8.05
CA GLN A 141 4.47 -10.70 8.19
C GLN A 141 2.96 -10.62 7.88
N GLN A 142 2.62 -9.85 6.83
CA GLN A 142 1.29 -9.80 6.24
C GLN A 142 1.18 -10.78 5.06
N ASN A 143 -0.02 -11.07 4.60
CA ASN A 143 -0.21 -11.78 3.33
C ASN A 143 -0.37 -10.76 2.20
N ASN A 144 0.76 -10.26 1.69
CA ASN A 144 0.80 -9.23 0.67
C ASN A 144 0.09 -9.67 -0.62
N LYS A 145 0.16 -10.95 -0.96
CA LYS A 145 -0.52 -11.49 -2.15
C LYS A 145 -2.04 -11.34 -2.04
N TYR A 146 -2.59 -11.72 -0.90
CA TYR A 146 -4.03 -11.59 -0.66
C TYR A 146 -4.45 -10.11 -0.56
N LEU A 147 -3.78 -9.32 0.27
CA LEU A 147 -4.15 -7.92 0.49
C LEU A 147 -4.03 -7.08 -0.79
N ASN A 148 -2.93 -7.21 -1.54
CA ASN A 148 -2.80 -6.55 -2.83
C ASN A 148 -3.80 -7.07 -3.86
N GLY A 149 -4.18 -8.36 -3.78
CA GLY A 149 -5.22 -8.94 -4.62
C GLY A 149 -6.60 -8.33 -4.39
N LEU A 150 -6.93 -7.98 -3.13
CA LEU A 150 -8.20 -7.32 -2.78
C LEU A 150 -8.34 -5.93 -3.43
N ILE A 151 -7.26 -5.21 -3.56
CA ILE A 151 -7.21 -3.84 -4.08
C ILE A 151 -6.63 -3.74 -5.49
N ALA A 152 -6.45 -4.89 -6.15
CA ALA A 152 -6.04 -4.93 -7.55
C ALA A 152 -7.13 -4.35 -8.45
N ASP A 153 -6.72 -3.88 -9.62
CA ASP A 153 -7.62 -3.40 -10.66
C ASP A 153 -8.69 -4.45 -10.98
N ARG A 154 -9.93 -4.00 -11.13
CA ARG A 154 -11.03 -4.87 -11.59
C ARG A 154 -10.83 -5.20 -13.06
N GLU A 155 -10.70 -6.47 -13.38
CA GLU A 155 -10.63 -6.91 -14.76
C GLU A 155 -12.04 -7.03 -15.35
N LEU A 156 -12.29 -6.29 -16.46
CA LEU A 156 -13.50 -6.47 -17.25
C LEU A 156 -13.47 -7.86 -17.88
N GLN A 157 -14.50 -8.67 -17.59
CA GLN A 157 -14.72 -9.96 -18.24
C GLN A 157 -15.20 -9.71 -19.67
N VAL A 158 -14.30 -9.27 -20.56
CA VAL A 158 -14.59 -9.05 -21.98
C VAL A 158 -13.87 -10.11 -22.81
N ASP A 159 -14.58 -10.70 -23.76
CA ASP A 159 -13.92 -11.49 -24.80
C ASP A 159 -12.90 -10.57 -25.51
N PRO A 160 -11.59 -10.87 -25.48
CA PRO A 160 -10.58 -10.05 -26.14
C PRO A 160 -10.83 -9.89 -27.65
N ASN A 161 -11.64 -10.77 -28.26
CA ASN A 161 -12.07 -10.69 -29.64
C ASN A 161 -13.43 -9.99 -29.81
N ALA A 162 -14.13 -9.68 -28.74
CA ALA A 162 -15.38 -8.91 -28.82
C ALA A 162 -15.09 -7.53 -29.38
N LYS A 163 -15.91 -7.12 -30.32
CA LYS A 163 -15.89 -5.77 -30.88
C LYS A 163 -17.25 -5.14 -30.63
N VAL A 164 -17.25 -3.97 -30.06
CA VAL A 164 -18.45 -3.15 -29.88
C VAL A 164 -18.50 -2.06 -30.97
N GLU A 165 -19.70 -1.78 -31.40
CA GLU A 165 -19.94 -0.75 -32.40
C GLU A 165 -19.94 0.63 -31.71
N LYS A 166 -19.11 1.55 -32.20
CA LYS A 166 -19.08 2.94 -31.78
C LYS A 166 -19.52 3.85 -32.91
N THR A 167 -20.46 4.73 -32.62
CA THR A 167 -20.97 5.72 -33.59
C THR A 167 -20.02 6.92 -33.60
N ASP A 168 -19.41 7.20 -34.74
CA ASP A 168 -18.54 8.35 -34.99
C ASP A 168 -19.31 9.54 -35.53
N PHE A 169 -20.37 9.28 -36.28
CA PHE A 169 -21.22 10.29 -36.89
C PHE A 169 -22.66 9.77 -37.02
N GLU A 170 -23.63 10.64 -36.76
CA GLU A 170 -25.04 10.33 -36.98
C GLU A 170 -25.77 11.56 -37.48
N LYS A 171 -26.62 11.36 -38.53
CA LYS A 171 -27.53 12.36 -39.03
C LYS A 171 -28.91 11.77 -39.22
N ASP A 172 -29.87 12.34 -38.46
CA ASP A 172 -31.29 12.00 -38.56
C ASP A 172 -31.98 12.96 -39.54
N TRP A 173 -32.47 12.42 -40.64
CA TRP A 173 -33.17 13.16 -41.67
C TRP A 173 -34.67 13.35 -41.36
N THR A 174 -35.19 12.77 -40.29
CA THR A 174 -36.57 13.03 -39.85
C THR A 174 -36.71 14.42 -39.21
N THR A 175 -35.61 15.01 -38.77
CA THR A 175 -35.51 16.42 -38.40
C THR A 175 -35.10 17.26 -39.59
N ALA A 176 -35.42 18.55 -39.62
CA ALA A 176 -35.04 19.44 -40.73
C ALA A 176 -33.52 19.45 -40.93
N GLY A 177 -33.07 19.30 -42.17
CA GLY A 177 -31.65 19.24 -42.52
C GLY A 177 -31.33 19.93 -43.86
N SER A 178 -30.08 20.41 -44.01
CA SER A 178 -29.53 20.90 -45.27
C SER A 178 -28.79 19.79 -45.99
N TYR A 179 -28.84 19.83 -47.29
CA TYR A 179 -28.11 18.93 -48.15
C TYR A 179 -27.56 19.67 -49.40
N THR A 180 -26.43 19.21 -49.89
CA THR A 180 -25.88 19.68 -51.16
C THR A 180 -26.25 18.66 -52.23
N TYR A 181 -26.71 19.14 -53.38
CA TYR A 181 -27.01 18.21 -54.45
C TYR A 181 -26.78 18.81 -55.85
N TRP A 182 -26.63 17.90 -56.80
CA TRP A 182 -26.52 18.18 -58.19
C TRP A 182 -27.41 17.19 -58.98
N ALA A 183 -28.37 17.71 -59.66
CA ALA A 183 -29.34 16.96 -60.44
C ALA A 183 -29.93 17.81 -61.54
N PRO A 184 -30.48 17.24 -62.63
CA PRO A 184 -31.33 17.96 -63.58
C PRO A 184 -32.48 18.69 -62.87
N ASN A 185 -32.91 19.84 -63.41
CA ASN A 185 -33.91 20.70 -62.78
C ASN A 185 -35.22 19.99 -62.48
N GLU A 186 -35.66 19.10 -63.36
CA GLU A 186 -36.89 18.31 -63.21
C GLU A 186 -36.85 17.34 -62.02
N VAL A 187 -35.68 16.78 -61.64
CA VAL A 187 -35.47 15.94 -60.46
C VAL A 187 -35.27 16.81 -59.22
N LYS A 188 -34.66 17.96 -59.43
CA LYS A 188 -34.36 18.93 -58.39
C LYS A 188 -35.61 19.39 -57.63
N ALA A 189 -36.68 19.64 -58.31
CA ALA A 189 -37.94 20.08 -57.80
C ALA A 189 -38.68 19.00 -56.93
N ASN A 190 -38.23 17.75 -57.01
CA ASN A 190 -38.85 16.61 -56.35
C ASN A 190 -38.07 16.10 -55.13
N ILE A 191 -37.11 16.87 -54.63
CA ILE A 191 -36.41 16.58 -53.38
C ILE A 191 -37.10 17.32 -52.24
N THR A 192 -37.49 16.58 -51.18
CA THR A 192 -38.12 17.13 -49.98
C THR A 192 -37.46 16.51 -48.74
N VAL A 193 -37.40 17.30 -47.64
CA VAL A 193 -37.00 16.83 -46.31
C VAL A 193 -38.12 17.21 -45.36
N ASN A 194 -38.68 16.22 -44.70
CA ASN A 194 -39.77 16.38 -43.73
C ASN A 194 -39.69 15.32 -42.66
N GLY A 195 -40.68 15.22 -41.76
CA GLY A 195 -40.74 14.25 -40.68
C GLY A 195 -40.60 12.76 -41.10
N ASP A 196 -40.73 12.44 -42.37
CA ASP A 196 -40.50 11.09 -42.90
C ASP A 196 -39.05 10.86 -43.40
N GLY A 197 -38.23 11.89 -43.42
CA GLY A 197 -36.84 11.85 -43.86
C GLY A 197 -36.54 12.64 -45.13
N PHE A 198 -35.37 12.35 -45.74
CA PHE A 198 -34.99 12.82 -47.07
C PHE A 198 -35.76 12.01 -48.11
N LYS A 199 -36.45 12.65 -49.03
CA LYS A 199 -37.26 12.02 -50.08
C LYS A 199 -36.87 12.58 -51.41
N LEU A 200 -36.53 11.71 -52.36
CA LEU A 200 -36.28 12.01 -53.75
C LEU A 200 -37.30 11.28 -54.65
N VAL A 201 -37.91 11.98 -55.57
CA VAL A 201 -38.75 11.38 -56.61
C VAL A 201 -38.09 11.54 -57.99
N ASN A 202 -37.79 10.43 -58.64
CA ASN A 202 -37.21 10.39 -59.95
C ASN A 202 -38.22 9.75 -60.97
N ALA A 203 -38.68 10.53 -61.97
CA ALA A 203 -39.73 10.11 -62.91
C ALA A 203 -39.18 9.32 -64.08
N ALA A 204 -37.89 9.39 -64.43
CA ALA A 204 -37.28 8.74 -65.54
C ALA A 204 -35.83 8.31 -65.18
N ALA A 205 -35.45 7.13 -65.73
CA ALA A 205 -34.07 6.62 -65.56
C ALA A 205 -33.08 7.48 -66.37
N THR A 206 -31.91 7.70 -65.72
CA THR A 206 -30.74 8.34 -66.33
C THR A 206 -29.48 7.67 -65.77
N ASP A 207 -28.28 8.10 -66.21
CA ASP A 207 -27.05 7.63 -65.56
C ASP A 207 -27.06 7.95 -64.08
N ASN A 208 -26.60 7.03 -63.21
CA ASN A 208 -26.63 7.19 -61.73
C ASN A 208 -26.05 8.53 -61.28
N TRP A 209 -24.90 8.93 -61.84
CA TRP A 209 -24.16 10.14 -61.48
C TRP A 209 -24.88 11.44 -61.84
N ARG A 210 -25.92 11.38 -62.74
CA ARG A 210 -26.70 12.57 -63.08
C ARG A 210 -27.68 13.00 -61.98
N VAL A 211 -27.96 12.12 -60.98
CA VAL A 211 -28.72 12.47 -59.80
C VAL A 211 -27.87 12.11 -58.59
N GLN A 212 -27.19 13.09 -58.06
CA GLN A 212 -26.30 12.90 -56.93
C GLN A 212 -26.48 13.98 -55.85
N TYR A 213 -26.34 13.59 -54.61
CA TYR A 213 -26.53 14.44 -53.42
C TYR A 213 -25.70 13.98 -52.26
N HIS A 214 -25.25 14.93 -51.44
CA HIS A 214 -24.58 14.65 -50.18
C HIS A 214 -25.63 14.38 -49.13
N ILE A 215 -25.59 13.19 -48.56
CA ILE A 215 -26.52 12.80 -47.48
C ILE A 215 -25.92 13.00 -46.10
N ALA A 216 -24.61 13.16 -46.03
CA ALA A 216 -23.87 13.53 -44.79
C ALA A 216 -22.58 14.25 -45.22
N ASP A 217 -22.24 15.32 -44.47
CA ASP A 217 -21.01 16.12 -44.65
C ASP A 217 -20.30 16.24 -43.30
N GLY A 218 -19.00 16.54 -43.31
CA GLY A 218 -18.21 16.74 -42.07
C GLY A 218 -17.92 15.45 -41.33
N LEU A 219 -17.73 14.34 -42.05
CA LEU A 219 -17.46 13.04 -41.44
C LEU A 219 -16.09 13.05 -40.75
N PRO A 220 -15.94 12.47 -39.52
CA PRO A 220 -14.67 12.42 -38.79
C PRO A 220 -13.81 11.22 -39.19
N LEU A 221 -13.68 10.97 -40.54
CA LEU A 221 -12.92 9.83 -41.04
C LEU A 221 -11.41 10.02 -40.82
N LYS A 222 -10.74 8.94 -40.51
CA LYS A 222 -9.27 8.82 -40.49
C LYS A 222 -8.86 7.91 -41.65
N LYS A 223 -8.00 8.40 -42.52
CA LYS A 223 -7.47 7.63 -43.66
C LYS A 223 -6.92 6.29 -43.19
N ASP A 224 -7.13 5.24 -43.97
CA ASP A 224 -6.72 3.86 -43.74
C ASP A 224 -7.44 3.13 -42.58
N SER A 225 -8.36 3.76 -41.86
CA SER A 225 -9.21 3.13 -40.85
C SER A 225 -10.45 2.47 -41.44
N GLU A 226 -10.92 1.41 -40.80
CA GLU A 226 -12.12 0.66 -41.19
C GLU A 226 -13.36 1.23 -40.52
N TYR A 227 -14.42 1.43 -41.34
CA TYR A 227 -15.72 1.94 -40.91
C TYR A 227 -16.85 1.14 -41.54
N ILE A 228 -18.07 1.37 -41.05
CA ILE A 228 -19.31 0.88 -41.64
C ILE A 228 -20.25 2.08 -41.83
N LEU A 229 -20.67 2.34 -43.04
CA LEU A 229 -21.78 3.25 -43.34
C LEU A 229 -23.07 2.49 -43.05
N LYS A 230 -23.93 2.97 -42.19
CA LYS A 230 -25.29 2.49 -41.96
C LYS A 230 -26.29 3.51 -42.44
N MET A 231 -27.27 3.06 -43.23
CA MET A 231 -28.33 3.94 -43.77
C MET A 231 -29.67 3.24 -43.68
N THR A 232 -30.69 3.94 -43.17
CA THR A 232 -32.07 3.46 -43.19
C THR A 232 -32.74 4.00 -44.42
N VAL A 233 -33.04 3.10 -45.37
CA VAL A 233 -33.48 3.41 -46.73
C VAL A 233 -34.72 2.59 -47.12
N LYS A 234 -35.62 3.17 -47.90
CA LYS A 234 -36.65 2.46 -48.66
C LYS A 234 -36.89 3.10 -50.04
N GLY A 235 -37.45 2.33 -50.95
CA GLY A 235 -37.92 2.80 -52.26
C GLY A 235 -39.40 2.55 -52.47
N SER A 236 -39.97 3.12 -53.54
CA SER A 236 -41.30 2.76 -54.04
C SER A 236 -41.32 1.43 -54.80
N GLY A 237 -40.16 0.81 -54.99
CA GLY A 237 -39.88 -0.47 -55.58
C GLY A 237 -38.47 -0.93 -55.22
N GLU A 238 -38.04 -2.08 -55.70
CA GLU A 238 -36.68 -2.56 -55.60
C GLU A 238 -35.73 -1.72 -56.44
N GLY A 239 -34.54 -1.42 -55.89
CA GLY A 239 -33.54 -0.60 -56.57
C GLY A 239 -32.17 -0.66 -55.93
N THR A 240 -31.22 0.02 -56.55
CA THR A 240 -29.85 0.14 -56.02
C THR A 240 -29.47 1.61 -55.87
N LEU A 241 -28.94 1.97 -54.69
CA LEU A 241 -28.37 3.26 -54.38
C LEU A 241 -26.85 3.14 -54.37
N ALA A 242 -26.16 3.81 -55.26
CA ALA A 242 -24.71 3.90 -55.22
C ALA A 242 -24.29 4.95 -54.16
N VAL A 243 -23.27 4.62 -53.35
CA VAL A 243 -22.73 5.50 -52.33
C VAL A 243 -21.23 5.66 -52.52
N GLY A 244 -20.73 6.88 -52.32
CA GLY A 244 -19.32 7.23 -52.25
C GLY A 244 -19.01 7.90 -50.95
N ILE A 245 -17.96 7.45 -50.21
CA ILE A 245 -17.61 7.90 -48.86
C ILE A 245 -16.17 8.39 -48.90
N GLY A 246 -15.93 9.65 -48.56
CA GLY A 246 -14.61 10.29 -48.60
C GLY A 246 -14.68 11.74 -49.05
N ASP A 247 -13.70 12.22 -49.80
CA ASP A 247 -13.64 13.59 -50.30
C ASP A 247 -13.57 13.65 -51.83
N TRP A 248 -13.38 14.83 -52.39
CA TRP A 248 -13.26 15.00 -53.85
C TRP A 248 -11.94 14.42 -54.41
N GLY A 249 -10.92 14.21 -53.56
CA GLY A 249 -9.64 13.59 -53.93
C GLY A 249 -9.68 12.07 -53.94
N GLY A 250 -10.62 11.44 -53.19
CA GLY A 250 -10.75 9.99 -53.12
C GLY A 250 -11.96 9.53 -52.31
N ARG A 251 -12.65 8.51 -52.81
CA ARG A 251 -13.83 7.92 -52.17
C ARG A 251 -13.78 6.41 -52.16
N ALA A 252 -14.18 5.79 -51.06
CA ALA A 252 -14.59 4.41 -51.07
C ALA A 252 -15.99 4.30 -51.65
N ASN A 253 -16.20 3.36 -52.59
CA ASN A 253 -17.48 3.18 -53.29
C ASN A 253 -18.19 1.94 -52.72
N GLY A 254 -19.51 2.05 -52.62
CA GLY A 254 -20.39 0.97 -52.19
C GLY A 254 -21.76 1.08 -52.87
N SER A 255 -22.62 0.13 -52.57
CA SER A 255 -24.00 0.16 -53.03
C SER A 255 -24.94 -0.46 -51.98
N ILE A 256 -26.18 0.04 -51.98
CA ILE A 256 -27.29 -0.44 -51.17
C ILE A 256 -28.39 -0.94 -52.06
N ALA A 257 -28.70 -2.24 -52.04
CA ALA A 257 -29.88 -2.81 -52.71
C ALA A 257 -31.06 -2.67 -51.73
N PHE A 258 -31.96 -1.76 -52.01
CA PHE A 258 -33.13 -1.45 -51.17
C PHE A 258 -34.42 -2.01 -51.78
N ASN A 259 -35.44 -2.13 -50.92
CA ASN A 259 -36.79 -2.55 -51.28
C ASN A 259 -37.85 -1.54 -50.80
N THR A 260 -39.13 -1.95 -50.74
CA THR A 260 -40.24 -1.11 -50.32
C THR A 260 -40.39 -0.92 -48.81
N ASP A 261 -39.63 -1.66 -48.01
CA ASP A 261 -39.68 -1.58 -46.54
C ASP A 261 -38.56 -0.70 -46.00
N TRP A 262 -38.83 0.01 -44.91
CA TRP A 262 -37.78 0.66 -44.18
C TRP A 262 -36.81 -0.36 -43.57
N LYS A 263 -35.53 -0.30 -43.98
CA LYS A 263 -34.51 -1.22 -43.53
C LYS A 263 -33.18 -0.47 -43.36
N GLU A 264 -32.44 -0.79 -42.30
CA GLU A 264 -31.07 -0.36 -42.16
C GLU A 264 -30.14 -1.28 -42.96
N TYR A 265 -29.30 -0.65 -43.79
CA TYR A 265 -28.29 -1.30 -44.59
C TYR A 265 -26.92 -0.89 -44.14
N ALA A 266 -25.97 -1.82 -44.15
CA ALA A 266 -24.59 -1.63 -43.71
C ALA A 266 -23.65 -1.80 -44.90
N VAL A 267 -22.77 -0.84 -45.11
CA VAL A 267 -21.73 -0.85 -46.15
C VAL A 267 -20.37 -0.69 -45.48
N PRO A 268 -19.60 -1.77 -45.26
CA PRO A 268 -18.25 -1.69 -44.76
C PRO A 268 -17.33 -1.02 -45.79
N PHE A 269 -16.41 -0.18 -45.31
CA PHE A 269 -15.45 0.50 -46.16
C PHE A 269 -14.16 0.82 -45.37
N LYS A 270 -13.06 0.99 -46.12
CA LYS A 270 -11.82 1.54 -45.60
C LYS A 270 -11.71 2.99 -46.08
N ALA A 271 -11.52 3.93 -45.15
CA ALA A 271 -11.41 5.33 -45.47
C ALA A 271 -10.16 5.62 -46.31
N VAL A 272 -10.33 6.34 -47.43
CA VAL A 272 -9.24 6.69 -48.35
C VAL A 272 -8.75 8.12 -48.18
N ALA A 273 -9.46 8.92 -47.35
CA ALA A 273 -9.15 10.31 -47.01
C ALA A 273 -9.47 10.58 -45.57
N ASN A 274 -8.91 11.68 -44.97
CA ASN A 274 -9.30 12.21 -43.69
C ASN A 274 -10.53 13.11 -43.86
N GLY A 275 -11.54 12.94 -42.99
CA GLY A 275 -12.80 13.67 -43.09
C GLY A 275 -13.62 13.27 -44.35
N GLY A 276 -14.55 14.14 -44.72
CA GLY A 276 -15.28 13.94 -45.97
C GLY A 276 -16.82 13.98 -45.87
N PHE A 277 -17.47 13.34 -46.82
CA PHE A 277 -18.92 13.29 -46.99
C PHE A 277 -19.40 11.91 -47.49
N VAL A 278 -20.71 11.65 -47.37
CA VAL A 278 -21.38 10.57 -48.07
C VAL A 278 -22.15 11.17 -49.25
N ILE A 279 -21.76 10.81 -50.46
CA ILE A 279 -22.50 11.16 -51.68
C ILE A 279 -23.28 9.94 -52.17
N CYS A 280 -24.54 10.16 -52.48
CA CYS A 280 -25.43 9.17 -53.04
C CYS A 280 -25.68 9.47 -54.53
N GLN A 281 -25.82 8.41 -55.32
CA GLN A 281 -26.15 8.50 -56.75
C GLN A 281 -27.30 7.54 -57.06
N SER A 282 -28.40 8.04 -57.63
CA SER A 282 -29.64 7.29 -57.79
C SER A 282 -30.36 7.55 -59.14
N GLY A 283 -29.67 8.09 -60.17
CA GLY A 283 -30.28 8.42 -61.44
C GLY A 283 -30.91 7.25 -62.19
N ALA A 284 -30.44 6.05 -62.04
CA ALA A 284 -30.97 4.85 -62.68
C ALA A 284 -32.29 4.34 -62.11
N PHE A 285 -32.58 4.68 -60.82
CA PHE A 285 -33.83 4.27 -60.19
C PHE A 285 -34.97 5.19 -60.48
N VAL A 286 -36.08 4.62 -60.98
CA VAL A 286 -37.33 5.34 -61.27
C VAL A 286 -38.31 5.09 -60.10
N GLY A 287 -38.78 6.16 -59.49
CA GLY A 287 -39.68 6.07 -58.32
C GLY A 287 -39.29 7.01 -57.21
N THR A 288 -39.77 6.69 -56.00
CA THR A 288 -39.51 7.43 -54.78
C THR A 288 -38.46 6.72 -53.93
N LEU A 289 -37.36 7.39 -53.63
CA LEU A 289 -36.33 6.94 -52.67
C LEU A 289 -36.42 7.77 -51.38
N GLN A 290 -36.39 7.14 -50.26
CA GLN A 290 -36.42 7.80 -48.93
C GLN A 290 -35.28 7.30 -48.02
N ILE A 291 -34.68 8.25 -47.29
CA ILE A 291 -33.58 7.98 -46.33
C ILE A 291 -33.92 8.66 -45.01
N ARG A 292 -33.84 7.92 -43.90
CA ARG A 292 -34.12 8.44 -42.53
C ARG A 292 -32.89 8.72 -41.74
N ASN A 293 -31.97 7.79 -41.69
CA ASN A 293 -30.79 7.88 -40.84
C ASN A 293 -29.53 7.51 -41.60
N VAL A 294 -28.44 8.20 -41.29
CA VAL A 294 -27.11 7.95 -41.82
C VAL A 294 -26.14 7.95 -40.66
N LYS A 295 -25.45 6.83 -40.45
CA LYS A 295 -24.43 6.69 -39.41
C LYS A 295 -23.10 6.24 -40.02
N ILE A 296 -22.01 6.75 -39.47
CA ILE A 296 -20.69 6.15 -39.65
C ILE A 296 -20.32 5.55 -38.30
N VAL A 297 -20.00 4.27 -38.30
CA VAL A 297 -19.59 3.54 -37.09
C VAL A 297 -18.28 2.82 -37.34
N HIS A 298 -17.52 2.59 -36.32
CA HIS A 298 -16.40 1.66 -36.32
C HIS A 298 -16.54 0.59 -35.24
N MET A 299 -15.78 -0.50 -35.40
CA MET A 299 -15.75 -1.57 -34.40
C MET A 299 -14.52 -1.42 -33.55
N GLU A 300 -14.69 -1.22 -32.23
CA GLU A 300 -13.58 -1.14 -31.28
C GLU A 300 -13.65 -2.22 -30.22
N SER A 301 -12.49 -2.49 -29.60
CA SER A 301 -12.44 -3.36 -28.43
C SER A 301 -13.17 -2.71 -27.24
N PRO A 302 -13.92 -3.46 -26.43
CA PRO A 302 -14.66 -2.94 -25.26
C PRO A 302 -13.71 -2.63 -24.08
N MET A 303 -12.62 -1.91 -24.35
CA MET A 303 -11.70 -1.42 -23.32
C MET A 303 -12.15 -0.05 -22.84
N VAL A 304 -11.91 0.22 -21.54
CA VAL A 304 -12.11 1.55 -20.95
C VAL A 304 -10.85 2.39 -21.11
N GLU A 305 -11.03 3.71 -21.18
CA GLU A 305 -9.89 4.64 -21.12
C GLU A 305 -9.62 4.96 -19.66
N ILE A 306 -8.40 4.67 -19.20
CA ILE A 306 -7.93 4.95 -17.85
C ILE A 306 -6.74 5.93 -17.88
N PRO A 307 -6.58 6.81 -16.88
CA PRO A 307 -5.41 7.66 -16.79
C PRO A 307 -4.15 6.81 -16.51
N LYS A 308 -3.10 7.08 -17.29
CA LYS A 308 -1.75 6.57 -17.05
C LYS A 308 -0.87 7.72 -16.61
N TYR A 309 -0.62 7.80 -15.32
CA TYR A 309 0.19 8.86 -14.73
C TYR A 309 1.66 8.69 -15.12
N VAL A 310 2.26 9.78 -15.56
CA VAL A 310 3.68 9.87 -15.91
C VAL A 310 4.46 10.75 -14.93
N TYR A 311 3.76 11.61 -14.22
CA TYR A 311 4.30 12.40 -13.12
C TYR A 311 3.19 12.74 -12.13
N GLU A 312 3.50 12.61 -10.82
CA GLU A 312 2.61 13.00 -9.72
C GLU A 312 3.45 13.63 -8.61
N ASN A 313 2.98 14.73 -8.03
CA ASN A 313 3.59 15.36 -6.86
C ASN A 313 2.52 16.14 -6.08
N ASN A 314 2.26 15.74 -4.85
CA ASN A 314 1.37 16.43 -3.92
C ASN A 314 2.10 17.39 -2.98
N PHE A 315 3.41 17.55 -3.12
CA PHE A 315 4.27 18.45 -2.35
C PHE A 315 4.28 18.25 -0.83
N ASP A 316 3.66 17.21 -0.29
CA ASP A 316 3.75 16.87 1.14
C ASP A 316 5.14 16.36 1.55
N GLY A 317 5.92 15.88 0.58
CA GLY A 317 7.32 15.48 0.74
C GLY A 317 8.31 16.65 0.77
N SER A 318 9.54 16.40 0.31
CA SER A 318 10.66 17.33 0.40
C SER A 318 10.99 18.10 -0.89
N ASP A 319 10.30 17.80 -2.01
CA ASP A 319 10.76 18.24 -3.33
C ASP A 319 9.81 19.24 -4.01
N VAL A 320 10.32 20.44 -4.32
CA VAL A 320 9.72 21.36 -5.27
C VAL A 320 10.19 21.01 -6.70
N LEU A 321 9.48 21.51 -7.72
CA LEU A 321 9.93 21.39 -9.11
C LEU A 321 11.24 22.18 -9.32
N SER A 322 12.06 21.76 -10.26
CA SER A 322 13.25 22.52 -10.68
C SER A 322 12.82 23.86 -11.27
N GLY A 323 13.31 24.97 -10.70
CA GLY A 323 12.85 26.30 -11.09
C GLY A 323 13.95 27.28 -11.37
N TRP A 324 13.66 28.28 -12.22
CA TRP A 324 14.56 29.37 -12.55
C TRP A 324 13.82 30.60 -13.08
N GLY A 325 14.56 31.73 -13.07
CA GLY A 325 14.17 32.96 -13.77
C GLY A 325 13.73 34.09 -12.84
N ASN A 326 13.97 35.34 -13.30
CA ASN A 326 13.53 36.61 -12.73
C ASN A 326 13.79 36.81 -11.21
N GLY A 327 14.81 36.14 -10.66
CA GLY A 327 15.07 36.17 -9.21
C GLY A 327 13.97 35.51 -8.35
N SER A 328 13.16 34.63 -8.94
CA SER A 328 12.14 33.89 -8.25
C SER A 328 12.73 32.83 -7.33
N THR A 329 11.97 32.46 -6.30
CA THR A 329 12.26 31.34 -5.40
C THR A 329 11.12 30.37 -5.38
N ALA A 330 11.40 29.09 -5.12
CA ALA A 330 10.39 28.06 -4.88
C ALA A 330 10.68 27.37 -3.56
N GLU A 331 9.67 27.14 -2.76
CA GLU A 331 9.75 26.47 -1.45
C GLU A 331 8.48 25.67 -1.18
N LEU A 332 8.57 24.69 -0.28
CA LEU A 332 7.40 24.05 0.30
C LEU A 332 6.87 24.90 1.46
N ALA A 333 5.59 25.15 1.50
CA ALA A 333 4.95 25.90 2.58
C ALA A 333 3.63 25.27 3.01
N SER A 334 3.23 25.50 4.25
CA SER A 334 1.92 25.10 4.78
C SER A 334 0.78 25.88 4.10
N GLY A 335 -0.43 25.34 4.18
CA GLY A 335 -1.62 25.96 3.57
C GLY A 335 -1.94 25.41 2.19
N SER A 336 -1.64 24.13 1.99
CA SER A 336 -2.02 23.30 0.84
C SER A 336 -3.53 23.33 0.55
N HIS A 337 -3.91 22.80 -0.59
CA HIS A 337 -5.31 22.53 -0.91
C HIS A 337 -5.80 21.34 -0.08
N ASP A 338 -5.05 20.26 -0.10
CA ASP A 338 -5.25 19.01 0.63
C ASP A 338 -3.87 18.55 1.14
N GLY A 339 -3.78 17.94 2.29
CA GLY A 339 -2.50 17.55 2.86
C GLY A 339 -1.82 18.62 3.71
N SER A 340 -0.49 18.58 3.81
CA SER A 340 0.30 19.44 4.73
C SER A 340 0.97 20.62 4.06
N LYS A 341 1.49 20.45 2.85
CA LYS A 341 2.31 21.44 2.14
C LYS A 341 1.88 21.57 0.67
N CYS A 342 2.23 22.73 0.09
CA CYS A 342 2.15 22.99 -1.34
C CYS A 342 3.45 23.64 -1.82
N MET A 343 3.71 23.63 -3.12
CA MET A 343 4.78 24.41 -3.72
C MET A 343 4.38 25.89 -3.80
N VAL A 344 5.19 26.77 -3.24
CA VAL A 344 5.03 28.22 -3.32
C VAL A 344 6.16 28.82 -4.15
N VAL A 345 5.81 29.45 -5.28
CA VAL A 345 6.76 30.17 -6.12
C VAL A 345 6.58 31.66 -5.91
N THR A 346 7.64 32.35 -5.45
CA THR A 346 7.62 33.79 -5.27
C THR A 346 8.27 34.47 -6.47
N ASN A 347 7.48 35.23 -7.25
CA ASN A 347 7.93 36.02 -8.38
C ASN A 347 7.98 37.51 -8.00
N PRO A 348 9.16 38.17 -7.96
CA PRO A 348 9.28 39.54 -7.50
C PRO A 348 8.56 40.57 -8.39
N GLY A 349 8.22 40.24 -9.63
CA GLY A 349 7.52 41.15 -10.52
C GLY A 349 6.99 40.48 -11.79
N ALA A 350 5.80 40.88 -12.22
CA ALA A 350 5.19 40.38 -13.45
C ALA A 350 5.98 40.81 -14.70
N THR A 351 6.28 39.84 -15.56
CA THR A 351 7.00 40.02 -16.81
C THR A 351 6.43 39.07 -17.87
N ASN A 352 7.22 38.60 -18.84
CA ASN A 352 6.77 37.57 -19.78
C ASN A 352 6.49 36.25 -19.04
N SER A 353 5.52 35.50 -19.44
CA SER A 353 5.13 34.22 -18.81
C SER A 353 6.30 33.24 -18.64
N TRP A 354 7.17 33.14 -19.63
CA TRP A 354 8.35 32.30 -19.65
C TRP A 354 9.52 32.77 -18.79
N SER A 355 9.45 33.97 -18.20
CA SER A 355 10.54 34.52 -17.39
C SER A 355 10.69 33.90 -16.00
N VAL A 356 9.71 33.13 -15.52
CA VAL A 356 9.78 32.29 -14.35
C VAL A 356 9.19 30.92 -14.72
N GLN A 357 9.98 29.88 -14.56
CA GLN A 357 9.63 28.53 -14.95
C GLN A 357 9.86 27.54 -13.80
N GLN A 358 8.98 26.54 -13.72
CA GLN A 358 9.10 25.38 -12.85
C GLN A 358 8.93 24.14 -13.72
N ALA A 359 9.86 23.18 -13.68
CA ALA A 359 9.95 22.13 -14.68
C ALA A 359 10.17 20.73 -14.10
N VAL A 360 9.76 19.74 -14.89
CA VAL A 360 10.08 18.32 -14.73
C VAL A 360 10.77 17.85 -16.00
N ASP A 361 11.99 17.34 -15.88
CA ASP A 361 12.74 16.77 -16.98
C ASP A 361 12.41 15.29 -17.12
N GLN A 362 11.70 14.94 -18.20
CA GLN A 362 11.23 13.61 -18.51
C GLN A 362 10.86 13.51 -20.00
N GLU A 363 11.04 12.35 -20.60
CA GLU A 363 10.67 12.08 -22.00
C GLU A 363 9.16 12.00 -22.18
N PHE A 364 8.66 12.64 -23.27
CA PHE A 364 7.26 12.63 -23.66
C PHE A 364 7.12 12.25 -25.13
N GLU A 365 6.11 11.44 -25.45
CA GLU A 365 5.93 10.86 -26.78
C GLU A 365 5.28 11.83 -27.77
N ASN A 366 5.90 11.98 -28.95
CA ASN A 366 5.33 12.77 -30.04
C ASN A 366 3.98 12.20 -30.50
N GLY A 367 3.02 13.09 -30.71
CA GLY A 367 1.66 12.75 -31.14
C GLY A 367 0.74 12.27 -30.03
N LYS A 368 1.23 12.11 -28.79
CA LYS A 368 0.43 11.70 -27.65
C LYS A 368 -0.18 12.92 -26.95
N THR A 369 -1.45 12.80 -26.56
CA THR A 369 -2.18 13.81 -25.79
C THR A 369 -1.98 13.56 -24.31
N TYR A 370 -1.51 14.56 -23.61
CA TYR A 370 -1.33 14.55 -22.15
C TYR A 370 -2.32 15.49 -21.48
N TYR A 371 -2.74 15.13 -20.29
CA TYR A 371 -3.57 15.90 -19.41
C TYR A 371 -2.72 16.40 -18.23
N LEU A 372 -2.91 17.66 -17.87
CA LEU A 372 -2.35 18.28 -16.67
C LEU A 372 -3.49 18.56 -15.71
N HIS A 373 -3.44 17.96 -14.54
CA HIS A 373 -4.31 18.26 -13.40
C HIS A 373 -3.48 18.87 -12.28
N PHE A 374 -3.98 19.90 -11.61
CA PHE A 374 -3.39 20.48 -10.41
C PHE A 374 -4.36 21.43 -9.73
N TRP A 375 -4.08 21.75 -8.47
CA TRP A 375 -4.71 22.85 -7.76
C TRP A 375 -3.80 24.08 -7.75
N GLY A 376 -4.38 25.27 -7.93
CA GLY A 376 -3.61 26.51 -7.99
C GLY A 376 -4.33 27.72 -7.47
N LYS A 377 -3.59 28.61 -6.81
CA LYS A 377 -4.00 29.98 -6.43
C LYS A 377 -2.82 30.95 -6.48
N ALA A 378 -3.08 32.24 -6.38
CA ALA A 378 -2.04 33.25 -6.29
C ALA A 378 -2.49 34.43 -5.42
N ASP A 379 -1.55 35.14 -4.79
CA ASP A 379 -1.85 36.36 -4.04
C ASP A 379 -2.44 37.44 -4.95
N ASN A 380 -1.97 37.51 -6.20
CA ASN A 380 -2.49 38.39 -7.24
C ASN A 380 -3.09 37.55 -8.37
N PRO A 381 -4.40 37.70 -8.69
CA PRO A 381 -5.01 36.99 -9.79
C PRO A 381 -4.31 37.25 -11.11
N GLY A 382 -4.15 36.19 -11.95
CA GLY A 382 -3.51 36.32 -13.24
C GLY A 382 -3.45 34.99 -14.00
N ASN A 383 -2.95 35.04 -15.23
CA ASN A 383 -2.87 33.87 -16.09
C ASN A 383 -1.47 33.25 -15.99
N ILE A 384 -1.44 31.95 -15.83
CA ILE A 384 -0.23 31.13 -15.98
C ILE A 384 -0.34 30.26 -17.24
N GLY A 385 0.82 29.80 -17.73
CA GLY A 385 0.91 28.83 -18.81
C GLY A 385 1.59 27.54 -18.34
N ALA A 386 1.44 26.50 -19.14
CA ALA A 386 2.24 25.29 -19.04
C ALA A 386 2.48 24.71 -20.45
N GLY A 387 3.52 23.90 -20.61
CA GLY A 387 3.81 23.33 -21.94
C GLY A 387 4.89 22.29 -21.92
N PHE A 388 5.10 21.71 -23.08
CA PHE A 388 6.15 20.76 -23.35
C PHE A 388 7.30 21.40 -24.12
N GLN A 389 8.51 20.95 -23.88
CA GLN A 389 9.72 21.52 -24.45
C GLN A 389 10.74 20.43 -24.79
N LYS A 390 11.47 20.64 -25.89
CA LYS A 390 12.77 20.00 -26.09
C LYS A 390 13.83 20.91 -25.49
N THR A 391 14.61 20.42 -24.54
CA THR A 391 15.62 21.19 -23.83
C THR A 391 16.74 21.69 -24.73
N ASP A 392 17.13 20.88 -25.73
CA ASP A 392 18.08 21.31 -26.77
C ASP A 392 17.43 22.36 -27.67
N GLY A 393 17.92 23.59 -27.55
CA GLY A 393 17.42 24.77 -28.28
C GLY A 393 16.12 25.35 -27.73
N TYR A 394 15.61 24.90 -26.58
CA TYR A 394 14.39 25.40 -25.90
C TYR A 394 13.16 25.43 -26.81
N GLN A 395 13.00 24.39 -27.65
CA GLN A 395 11.92 24.34 -28.63
C GLN A 395 10.61 23.89 -27.98
N GLY A 396 9.54 24.69 -28.13
CA GLY A 396 8.19 24.30 -27.72
C GLY A 396 7.72 23.02 -28.42
N ARG A 397 7.01 22.19 -27.67
CA ARG A 397 6.47 20.89 -28.12
C ARG A 397 4.98 20.72 -27.86
N GLY A 398 4.28 21.81 -27.59
CA GLY A 398 2.86 21.87 -27.32
C GLY A 398 2.58 22.63 -26.02
N ASP A 399 1.68 23.60 -26.08
CA ASP A 399 1.29 24.41 -24.94
C ASP A 399 -0.12 24.01 -24.48
N PHE A 400 -0.30 23.95 -23.15
CA PHE A 400 -1.63 23.84 -22.56
C PHE A 400 -2.40 25.16 -22.69
N PRO A 401 -3.74 25.14 -22.67
CA PRO A 401 -4.53 26.35 -22.58
C PRO A 401 -4.12 27.20 -21.36
N ALA A 402 -4.16 28.52 -21.49
CA ALA A 402 -3.85 29.43 -20.39
C ALA A 402 -4.81 29.22 -19.21
N MET A 403 -4.29 29.21 -17.98
CA MET A 403 -5.01 28.95 -16.76
C MET A 403 -5.05 30.19 -15.88
N SER A 404 -6.27 30.62 -15.52
CA SER A 404 -6.49 31.83 -14.70
C SER A 404 -6.53 31.47 -13.23
N LEU A 405 -5.51 31.90 -12.48
CA LEU A 405 -5.46 31.78 -11.02
C LEU A 405 -6.29 32.86 -10.34
N THR A 406 -6.85 32.53 -9.21
CA THR A 406 -7.56 33.42 -8.30
C THR A 406 -6.88 33.43 -6.93
N THR A 407 -7.38 34.23 -5.99
CA THR A 407 -6.85 34.25 -4.61
C THR A 407 -7.32 33.06 -3.75
N THR A 408 -8.22 32.25 -4.28
CA THR A 408 -8.67 30.99 -3.66
C THR A 408 -8.24 29.82 -4.48
N TRP A 409 -8.07 28.67 -3.84
CA TRP A 409 -7.75 27.41 -4.52
C TRP A 409 -8.75 27.10 -5.61
N LYS A 410 -8.27 26.73 -6.77
CA LYS A 410 -9.06 26.32 -7.93
C LYS A 410 -8.41 25.11 -8.59
N GLU A 411 -9.25 24.15 -8.95
CA GLU A 411 -8.87 22.96 -9.70
C GLU A 411 -8.73 23.27 -11.20
N PHE A 412 -7.70 22.71 -11.80
CA PHE A 412 -7.45 22.79 -13.25
C PHE A 412 -7.26 21.40 -13.82
N THR A 413 -7.94 21.10 -14.91
CA THR A 413 -7.67 19.95 -15.76
C THR A 413 -7.67 20.41 -17.19
N VAL A 414 -6.50 20.40 -17.82
CA VAL A 414 -6.28 20.84 -19.21
C VAL A 414 -5.49 19.81 -19.97
N GLN A 415 -5.58 19.84 -21.31
CA GLN A 415 -4.87 18.88 -22.16
C GLN A 415 -4.14 19.56 -23.30
N THR A 416 -3.07 18.92 -23.77
CA THR A 416 -2.39 19.29 -25.02
C THR A 416 -1.74 18.05 -25.67
N THR A 417 -1.46 18.13 -26.96
CA THR A 417 -0.76 17.06 -27.68
C THR A 417 0.68 17.46 -27.90
N VAL A 418 1.61 16.56 -27.59
CA VAL A 418 3.03 16.77 -27.89
C VAL A 418 3.28 16.77 -29.37
N THR A 419 3.99 17.78 -29.89
CA THR A 419 4.28 17.95 -31.31
C THR A 419 5.78 17.96 -31.57
N GLY A 420 6.25 17.04 -32.42
CA GLY A 420 7.66 16.89 -32.78
C GLY A 420 8.46 16.01 -31.80
N GLU A 421 9.59 15.54 -32.29
CA GLU A 421 10.45 14.58 -31.59
C GLU A 421 11.33 15.21 -30.53
N GLY A 422 11.78 14.40 -29.57
CA GLY A 422 12.75 14.77 -28.53
C GLY A 422 12.17 15.71 -27.47
N CYS A 423 10.87 15.62 -27.20
CA CYS A 423 10.24 16.29 -26.08
C CYS A 423 10.72 15.66 -24.79
N ASN A 424 11.43 16.41 -23.95
CA ASN A 424 12.06 15.89 -22.72
C ASN A 424 11.91 16.82 -21.51
N ARG A 425 10.93 17.71 -21.54
CA ARG A 425 10.58 18.58 -20.41
C ARG A 425 9.12 18.97 -20.44
N PHE A 426 8.48 18.90 -19.29
CA PHE A 426 7.26 19.61 -18.96
C PHE A 426 7.61 20.84 -18.13
N LEU A 427 6.92 21.98 -18.30
CA LEU A 427 7.15 23.17 -17.48
C LEU A 427 5.88 24.01 -17.30
N PHE A 428 5.81 24.66 -16.14
CA PHE A 428 4.94 25.79 -15.88
C PHE A 428 5.63 27.11 -16.25
N ASN A 429 4.88 28.03 -16.82
CA ASN A 429 5.29 29.39 -17.16
C ASN A 429 4.55 30.39 -16.25
N LEU A 430 5.22 30.92 -15.23
CA LEU A 430 4.63 31.65 -14.12
C LEU A 430 4.94 33.14 -14.12
N GLY A 431 5.84 33.61 -15.00
CA GLY A 431 6.40 34.95 -14.97
C GLY A 431 5.40 36.11 -15.13
N ALA A 432 4.20 35.84 -15.66
CA ALA A 432 3.15 36.86 -15.84
C ALA A 432 2.41 37.22 -14.54
N VAL A 433 2.56 36.44 -13.47
CA VAL A 433 1.90 36.66 -12.17
C VAL A 433 2.97 37.09 -11.15
N ALA A 434 2.82 38.30 -10.55
CA ALA A 434 3.71 38.79 -9.50
C ALA A 434 3.23 38.33 -8.10
N GLY A 435 4.14 38.16 -7.18
CA GLY A 435 3.87 37.73 -5.81
C GLY A 435 3.95 36.22 -5.66
N LYS A 436 3.24 35.67 -4.69
CA LYS A 436 3.24 34.22 -4.43
C LYS A 436 2.21 33.51 -5.29
N ILE A 437 2.65 32.43 -5.89
CA ILE A 437 1.85 31.48 -6.68
C ILE A 437 1.94 30.14 -5.96
N TYR A 438 0.80 29.55 -5.66
CA TYR A 438 0.67 28.29 -4.94
C TYR A 438 0.20 27.21 -5.90
N ILE A 439 0.89 26.09 -5.94
CA ILE A 439 0.58 24.94 -6.80
C ILE A 439 0.60 23.70 -5.92
N ASP A 440 -0.41 22.84 -6.11
CA ASP A 440 -0.60 21.64 -5.32
C ASP A 440 -1.16 20.51 -6.19
N ASP A 441 -0.97 19.24 -5.78
CA ASP A 441 -1.52 18.03 -6.41
C ASP A 441 -1.28 17.96 -7.93
N VAL A 442 -0.05 18.18 -8.37
CA VAL A 442 0.28 18.13 -9.80
C VAL A 442 0.28 16.70 -10.30
N GLN A 443 -0.56 16.44 -11.30
CA GLN A 443 -0.64 15.16 -12.00
C GLN A 443 -0.52 15.39 -13.51
N LEU A 444 0.40 14.67 -14.16
CA LEU A 444 0.54 14.66 -15.60
C LEU A 444 0.30 13.22 -16.11
N TYR A 445 -0.69 13.02 -16.97
CA TYR A 445 -1.10 11.70 -17.40
C TYR A 445 -1.58 11.70 -18.87
N TYR A 446 -1.68 10.52 -19.45
CA TYR A 446 -2.38 10.30 -20.71
C TYR A 446 -3.45 9.21 -20.54
N MET A 447 -4.43 9.16 -21.45
CA MET A 447 -5.46 8.12 -21.41
C MET A 447 -4.97 6.89 -22.18
N GLU A 448 -5.03 5.74 -21.53
CA GLU A 448 -4.69 4.44 -22.11
C GLU A 448 -5.90 3.52 -22.13
N LYS A 449 -6.11 2.78 -23.23
CA LYS A 449 -7.16 1.78 -23.28
C LYS A 449 -6.76 0.55 -22.48
N SER A 450 -7.60 0.15 -21.53
CA SER A 450 -7.38 -0.99 -20.65
C SER A 450 -8.65 -1.81 -20.50
N ASN A 451 -8.47 -3.12 -20.30
CA ASN A 451 -9.54 -3.99 -19.79
C ASN A 451 -9.60 -4.01 -18.25
N LYS A 452 -8.74 -3.24 -17.59
CA LYS A 452 -8.67 -3.12 -16.14
C LYS A 452 -9.12 -1.75 -15.68
N ILE A 453 -9.96 -1.72 -14.66
CA ILE A 453 -10.45 -0.49 -14.03
C ILE A 453 -9.77 -0.37 -12.67
N PRO A 454 -8.92 0.64 -12.45
CA PRO A 454 -8.33 0.91 -11.15
C PRO A 454 -9.43 1.17 -10.11
N LEU A 455 -9.22 0.67 -8.89
CA LEU A 455 -10.03 1.05 -7.75
C LEU A 455 -9.62 2.46 -7.30
N SER A 456 -10.60 3.29 -6.96
CA SER A 456 -10.34 4.57 -6.30
C SER A 456 -9.76 4.35 -4.90
N ASP A 457 -9.08 5.35 -4.35
CA ASP A 457 -8.50 5.28 -3.00
C ASP A 457 -9.57 5.08 -1.93
N SER A 458 -10.76 5.69 -2.11
CA SER A 458 -11.91 5.45 -1.23
C SER A 458 -12.40 3.99 -1.28
N GLU A 459 -12.41 3.35 -2.46
CA GLU A 459 -12.76 1.92 -2.59
C GLU A 459 -11.70 1.05 -1.93
N LYS A 460 -10.40 1.30 -2.17
CA LYS A 460 -9.29 0.59 -1.54
C LYS A 460 -9.35 0.70 -0.02
N LYS A 461 -9.55 1.92 0.52
CA LYS A 461 -9.73 2.17 1.94
C LYS A 461 -10.89 1.35 2.52
N THR A 462 -12.04 1.36 1.88
CA THR A 462 -13.23 0.62 2.32
C THR A 462 -12.98 -0.89 2.36
N ILE A 463 -12.39 -1.43 1.29
CA ILE A 463 -12.05 -2.86 1.17
C ILE A 463 -11.08 -3.28 2.28
N LEU A 464 -10.00 -2.52 2.47
CA LEU A 464 -8.97 -2.85 3.45
C LEU A 464 -9.42 -2.62 4.89
N THR A 465 -10.27 -1.63 5.16
CA THR A 465 -10.93 -1.48 6.46
C THR A 465 -11.75 -2.73 6.79
N THR A 466 -12.51 -3.24 5.82
CA THR A 466 -13.29 -4.48 5.98
C THR A 466 -12.38 -5.69 6.20
N ALA A 467 -11.26 -5.79 5.46
CA ALA A 467 -10.29 -6.87 5.63
C ALA A 467 -9.65 -6.86 7.02
N MET A 468 -9.27 -5.68 7.54
CA MET A 468 -8.75 -5.52 8.90
C MET A 468 -9.80 -5.91 9.94
N ALA A 469 -11.03 -5.43 9.79
CA ALA A 469 -12.14 -5.75 10.70
C ALA A 469 -12.39 -7.27 10.75
N THR A 470 -12.44 -7.93 9.60
CA THR A 470 -12.66 -9.40 9.50
C THR A 470 -11.52 -10.18 10.16
N TRP A 471 -10.28 -9.74 9.96
CA TRP A 471 -9.10 -10.34 10.59
C TRP A 471 -9.14 -10.22 12.11
N VAL A 472 -9.37 -9.00 12.60
CA VAL A 472 -9.41 -8.72 14.06
C VAL A 472 -10.55 -9.48 14.74
N ASP A 473 -11.74 -9.48 14.14
CA ASP A 473 -12.90 -10.20 14.67
C ASP A 473 -12.66 -11.71 14.75
N GLY A 474 -12.11 -12.32 13.69
CA GLY A 474 -11.75 -13.73 13.68
C GLY A 474 -10.69 -14.11 14.72
N MET A 475 -9.71 -13.24 14.96
CA MET A 475 -8.70 -13.45 16.02
C MET A 475 -9.34 -13.33 17.42
N MET A 476 -10.23 -12.37 17.63
CA MET A 476 -10.95 -12.23 18.90
C MET A 476 -11.88 -13.42 19.16
N GLU A 477 -12.56 -13.92 18.12
CA GLU A 477 -13.35 -15.17 18.22
C GLU A 477 -12.47 -16.36 18.61
N ALA A 478 -11.32 -16.52 17.96
CA ALA A 478 -10.39 -17.62 18.26
C ALA A 478 -9.85 -17.58 19.69
N CYS A 479 -9.75 -16.40 20.27
CA CYS A 479 -9.28 -16.19 21.64
C CYS A 479 -10.38 -16.30 22.70
N ASP A 480 -11.65 -16.25 22.33
CA ASP A 480 -12.83 -16.47 23.18
C ASP A 480 -12.76 -15.69 24.53
N GLY A 481 -12.42 -14.39 24.45
CA GLY A 481 -12.31 -13.50 25.61
C GLY A 481 -11.15 -13.79 26.56
N TYR A 482 -10.29 -14.77 26.28
CA TYR A 482 -9.19 -15.15 27.14
C TYR A 482 -7.98 -14.22 27.05
N VAL A 483 -7.67 -13.72 25.86
CA VAL A 483 -6.51 -12.85 25.62
C VAL A 483 -6.92 -11.40 25.87
N THR A 484 -6.58 -10.88 27.04
CA THR A 484 -7.05 -9.58 27.53
C THR A 484 -6.09 -8.41 27.20
N SER A 485 -4.96 -8.68 26.59
CA SER A 485 -3.96 -7.64 26.29
C SER A 485 -3.29 -7.91 24.94
N TRP A 486 -3.09 -6.85 24.14
CA TRP A 486 -2.61 -6.96 22.77
C TRP A 486 -1.65 -5.85 22.40
N ASP A 487 -0.64 -6.16 21.59
CA ASP A 487 -0.05 -5.21 20.68
C ASP A 487 -1.06 -4.96 19.57
N VAL A 488 -1.90 -3.93 19.71
CA VAL A 488 -2.92 -3.61 18.72
C VAL A 488 -2.29 -3.11 17.42
N VAL A 489 -1.17 -2.38 17.55
CA VAL A 489 -0.30 -1.98 16.44
C VAL A 489 1.15 -2.21 16.84
N ASN A 490 1.92 -2.80 15.94
CA ASN A 490 3.35 -3.05 16.10
C ASN A 490 4.18 -2.22 15.12
N GLU A 491 5.28 -1.62 15.61
CA GLU A 491 6.32 -0.93 14.84
C GLU A 491 5.80 0.17 13.88
N PRO A 492 5.00 1.13 14.36
CA PRO A 492 4.48 2.16 13.48
C PRO A 492 5.50 3.22 13.05
N ILE A 493 6.55 3.47 13.84
CA ILE A 493 7.46 4.61 13.66
C ILE A 493 8.62 4.28 12.73
N SER A 494 8.84 5.10 11.70
CA SER A 494 9.84 4.85 10.66
C SER A 494 11.30 5.14 11.06
N GLY A 495 11.52 6.04 12.00
CA GLY A 495 12.85 6.58 12.31
C GLY A 495 13.32 7.67 11.34
N ARG A 496 12.43 8.23 10.54
CA ARG A 496 12.68 9.36 9.62
C ARG A 496 11.72 10.50 9.92
N ASP A 497 12.20 11.73 9.85
CA ASP A 497 11.47 12.98 10.01
C ASP A 497 11.59 13.73 8.67
N LYS A 498 10.68 13.45 7.75
CA LYS A 498 10.71 13.99 6.40
C LYS A 498 10.02 15.36 6.30
N ASP A 499 8.97 15.55 7.07
CA ASP A 499 8.25 16.81 7.08
C ASP A 499 8.93 17.90 7.94
N GLY A 500 9.92 17.50 8.79
CA GLY A 500 10.75 18.41 9.58
C GLY A 500 10.04 19.00 10.80
N ASP A 501 8.97 18.34 11.30
CA ASP A 501 8.23 18.80 12.47
C ASP A 501 8.91 18.46 13.81
N GLY A 502 10.00 17.68 13.75
CA GLY A 502 10.79 17.26 14.92
C GLY A 502 10.43 15.88 15.44
N TYR A 503 9.41 15.21 14.90
CA TYR A 503 9.04 13.83 15.20
C TYR A 503 9.33 12.91 14.01
N TYR A 504 9.44 11.63 14.25
CA TYR A 504 9.55 10.66 13.17
C TYR A 504 8.18 10.35 12.58
N ASP A 505 8.10 10.32 11.27
CA ASP A 505 6.93 9.88 10.52
C ASP A 505 6.60 8.40 10.77
N LEU A 506 5.40 8.01 10.39
CA LEU A 506 5.03 6.60 10.34
C LEU A 506 5.73 5.89 9.18
N GLN A 507 5.88 4.57 9.30
CA GLN A 507 6.40 3.74 8.22
C GLN A 507 5.45 3.77 7.01
N SER A 508 5.96 4.06 5.82
CA SER A 508 5.17 4.19 4.58
C SER A 508 6.02 3.88 3.36
N ALA A 509 5.50 3.05 2.47
CA ALA A 509 6.13 2.79 1.18
C ALA A 509 5.90 3.96 0.21
N THR A 510 4.69 4.53 0.19
CA THR A 510 4.32 5.59 -0.75
C THR A 510 4.98 6.94 -0.44
N ARG A 511 5.25 7.22 0.84
CA ARG A 511 5.93 8.46 1.29
C ARG A 511 7.45 8.30 1.43
N GLY A 512 7.98 7.10 1.12
CA GLY A 512 9.42 6.84 1.13
C GLY A 512 10.07 6.96 2.52
N THR A 513 9.34 6.68 3.60
CA THR A 513 9.89 6.64 4.96
C THR A 513 10.57 5.32 5.28
N VAL A 514 10.42 4.32 4.42
CA VAL A 514 11.08 3.00 4.48
C VAL A 514 12.03 2.79 3.31
N SER A 515 12.85 1.73 3.34
CA SER A 515 13.71 1.37 2.23
C SER A 515 12.88 0.82 1.05
N GLU A 516 13.44 0.88 -0.17
CA GLU A 516 12.78 0.26 -1.35
C GLU A 516 12.58 -1.25 -1.20
N ASP A 517 13.47 -1.91 -0.48
CA ASP A 517 13.39 -3.35 -0.22
C ASP A 517 12.26 -3.67 0.76
N ASP A 518 12.11 -2.89 1.82
CA ASP A 518 11.01 -3.02 2.77
C ASP A 518 9.67 -2.66 2.13
N ALA A 519 9.62 -1.63 1.29
CA ALA A 519 8.43 -1.25 0.53
C ALA A 519 7.90 -2.38 -0.36
N LYS A 520 8.81 -3.21 -0.93
CA LYS A 520 8.44 -4.37 -1.76
C LYS A 520 8.01 -5.60 -0.96
N LYS A 521 8.54 -5.76 0.27
CA LYS A 521 8.35 -6.97 1.09
C LYS A 521 7.17 -6.88 2.04
N ASN A 522 6.79 -5.68 2.46
CA ASN A 522 5.82 -5.42 3.50
C ASN A 522 4.52 -4.82 2.95
N PHE A 523 3.47 -4.81 3.79
CA PHE A 523 2.19 -4.19 3.48
C PHE A 523 1.89 -3.09 4.49
N TYR A 524 1.87 -1.85 4.05
CA TYR A 524 1.66 -0.68 4.91
C TYR A 524 0.19 -0.26 4.92
N TRP A 525 -0.56 -0.65 5.94
CA TRP A 525 -1.98 -0.35 6.09
C TRP A 525 -2.28 1.16 6.04
N GLN A 526 -1.38 1.96 6.62
CA GLN A 526 -1.48 3.43 6.67
C GLN A 526 -1.42 4.09 5.30
N ASP A 527 -0.78 3.48 4.30
CA ASP A 527 -0.72 3.99 2.94
C ASP A 527 -2.11 3.99 2.26
N TYR A 528 -3.04 3.20 2.75
CA TYR A 528 -4.39 3.06 2.22
C TYR A 528 -5.47 3.58 3.16
N LEU A 529 -5.34 3.36 4.45
CA LEU A 529 -6.33 3.77 5.45
C LEU A 529 -6.07 5.19 5.95
N GLY A 530 -4.84 5.71 5.80
CA GLY A 530 -4.36 6.95 6.37
C GLY A 530 -3.76 6.76 7.77
N ASP A 531 -2.90 7.68 8.18
CA ASP A 531 -2.08 7.61 9.39
C ASP A 531 -2.87 7.52 10.68
N LEU A 532 -4.04 8.14 10.70
CA LEU A 532 -4.90 8.13 11.89
C LEU A 532 -5.84 6.93 11.87
N ASP A 533 -6.47 6.67 10.74
CA ASP A 533 -7.59 5.75 10.66
C ASP A 533 -7.16 4.28 10.77
N TYR A 534 -5.92 3.91 10.35
CA TYR A 534 -5.52 2.52 10.48
C TYR A 534 -5.39 2.07 11.95
N VAL A 535 -4.84 2.94 12.82
CA VAL A 535 -4.75 2.65 14.27
C VAL A 535 -6.12 2.72 14.92
N ARG A 536 -6.91 3.75 14.59
CA ARG A 536 -8.27 3.91 15.11
C ARG A 536 -9.15 2.73 14.75
N THR A 537 -9.06 2.23 13.52
CA THR A 537 -9.78 1.03 13.06
C THR A 537 -9.34 -0.20 13.86
N ALA A 538 -8.03 -0.46 13.97
CA ALA A 538 -7.52 -1.61 14.70
C ALA A 538 -7.98 -1.59 16.18
N VAL A 539 -7.92 -0.42 16.84
CA VAL A 539 -8.37 -0.24 18.22
C VAL A 539 -9.88 -0.46 18.35
N ALA A 540 -10.68 0.13 17.47
CA ALA A 540 -12.13 0.03 17.49
C ALA A 540 -12.60 -1.41 17.27
N GLU A 541 -12.06 -2.09 16.25
CA GLU A 541 -12.43 -3.47 15.94
C GLU A 541 -11.92 -4.45 16.99
N ALA A 542 -10.75 -4.21 17.61
CA ALA A 542 -10.29 -5.01 18.75
C ALA A 542 -11.26 -4.94 19.94
N ARG A 543 -11.71 -3.73 20.31
CA ARG A 543 -12.67 -3.56 21.41
C ARG A 543 -14.04 -4.16 21.11
N LYS A 544 -14.51 -3.96 19.89
CA LYS A 544 -15.79 -4.49 19.41
C LYS A 544 -15.78 -6.02 19.37
N GLY A 545 -14.76 -6.62 18.71
CA GLY A 545 -14.62 -8.07 18.57
C GLY A 545 -14.43 -8.73 19.94
N PHE A 546 -13.58 -8.16 20.82
CA PHE A 546 -13.38 -8.69 22.15
C PHE A 546 -14.69 -8.75 22.97
N ALA A 547 -15.50 -7.70 22.94
CA ALA A 547 -16.78 -7.66 23.63
C ALA A 547 -17.80 -8.63 22.98
N ALA A 548 -17.77 -8.81 21.66
CA ALA A 548 -18.64 -9.74 20.95
C ALA A 548 -18.33 -11.21 21.26
N HIS A 549 -17.07 -11.53 21.55
CA HIS A 549 -16.58 -12.89 21.74
C HIS A 549 -16.19 -13.17 23.22
N ASN A 550 -17.14 -13.00 24.12
CA ASN A 550 -17.08 -13.33 25.55
C ASN A 550 -16.04 -12.53 26.37
N GLY A 551 -15.47 -11.46 25.84
CA GLY A 551 -14.51 -10.64 26.55
C GLY A 551 -15.17 -9.63 27.51
N ASP A 552 -14.59 -9.47 28.69
CA ASP A 552 -14.95 -8.38 29.60
C ASP A 552 -14.23 -7.10 29.16
N ALA A 553 -14.96 -6.16 28.55
CA ALA A 553 -14.42 -4.94 27.99
C ALA A 553 -13.57 -4.11 28.98
N ALA A 554 -13.82 -4.20 30.29
CA ALA A 554 -13.03 -3.51 31.31
C ALA A 554 -11.61 -4.08 31.44
N LYS A 555 -11.40 -5.33 31.05
CA LYS A 555 -10.11 -6.03 31.16
C LYS A 555 -9.22 -5.85 29.95
N LEU A 556 -9.77 -5.46 28.80
CA LEU A 556 -8.98 -5.33 27.57
C LEU A 556 -7.98 -4.18 27.67
N LYS A 557 -6.71 -4.47 27.38
CA LYS A 557 -5.60 -3.52 27.32
C LYS A 557 -4.95 -3.56 25.95
N LEU A 558 -4.90 -2.42 25.27
CA LEU A 558 -4.36 -2.26 23.94
C LEU A 558 -3.08 -1.42 23.99
N PHE A 559 -2.00 -1.98 23.45
CA PHE A 559 -0.67 -1.38 23.46
C PHE A 559 -0.25 -1.02 22.03
N ILE A 560 0.53 0.05 21.91
CA ILE A 560 1.36 0.29 20.74
C ILE A 560 2.78 -0.14 21.11
N ASN A 561 3.35 -1.01 20.30
CA ASN A 561 4.65 -1.62 20.53
C ASN A 561 5.65 -1.19 19.48
N ASP A 562 6.89 -0.87 19.88
CA ASP A 562 7.93 -0.53 18.91
C ASP A 562 9.33 -0.88 19.46
N TYR A 563 10.31 -0.98 18.55
CA TYR A 563 11.71 -1.27 18.84
C TYR A 563 12.57 -0.01 18.91
N ASN A 564 13.75 -0.12 19.51
CA ASN A 564 14.72 0.98 19.65
C ASN A 564 14.17 2.23 20.37
N LEU A 565 13.19 2.06 21.25
CA LEU A 565 12.68 3.18 22.05
C LEU A 565 13.68 3.65 23.11
N GLU A 566 14.64 2.78 23.49
CA GLU A 566 15.76 3.02 24.40
C GLU A 566 17.01 3.59 23.69
N SER A 567 16.91 3.94 22.41
CA SER A 567 18.06 4.30 21.59
C SER A 567 18.81 5.53 22.10
N ASP A 568 20.13 5.41 22.16
CA ASP A 568 21.05 6.48 22.56
C ASP A 568 21.51 7.38 21.38
N TRP A 569 21.53 6.84 20.16
CA TRP A 569 21.99 7.56 18.97
C TRP A 569 21.04 8.68 18.49
N ASP A 570 19.76 8.62 18.87
CA ASP A 570 18.75 9.63 18.54
C ASP A 570 18.13 10.31 19.77
N ASP A 571 18.72 10.11 20.94
CA ASP A 571 18.26 10.66 22.23
C ASP A 571 16.80 10.26 22.56
N ASN A 572 16.45 9.01 22.33
CA ASN A 572 15.08 8.47 22.47
C ASN A 572 14.05 9.22 21.58
N LYS A 573 14.46 9.77 20.45
CA LYS A 573 13.56 10.50 19.53
C LYS A 573 12.44 9.60 19.04
N LYS A 574 12.72 8.30 18.78
CA LYS A 574 11.71 7.34 18.35
C LYS A 574 10.59 7.19 19.38
N LEU A 575 10.91 7.09 20.67
CA LEU A 575 9.90 7.06 21.75
C LEU A 575 9.12 8.38 21.84
N LYS A 576 9.79 9.52 21.74
CA LYS A 576 9.11 10.83 21.75
C LYS A 576 8.12 10.94 20.60
N SER A 577 8.48 10.43 19.43
CA SER A 577 7.60 10.37 18.26
C SER A 577 6.41 9.43 18.47
N LEU A 578 6.63 8.26 19.06
CA LEU A 578 5.54 7.33 19.40
C LEU A 578 4.55 7.96 20.38
N ILE A 579 5.03 8.66 21.39
CA ILE A 579 4.18 9.37 22.36
C ILE A 579 3.37 10.48 21.66
N HIS A 580 4.00 11.22 20.75
CA HIS A 580 3.32 12.23 19.93
C HIS A 580 2.19 11.59 19.11
N TRP A 581 2.46 10.54 18.36
CA TRP A 581 1.48 9.84 17.52
C TRP A 581 0.34 9.22 18.33
N ILE A 582 0.61 8.68 19.51
CA ILE A 582 -0.45 8.22 20.42
C ILE A 582 -1.40 9.37 20.76
N GLY A 583 -0.88 10.56 21.03
CA GLY A 583 -1.69 11.76 21.23
C GLY A 583 -2.54 12.11 20.01
N GLU A 584 -1.99 12.01 18.79
CA GLU A 584 -2.72 12.27 17.54
C GLU A 584 -3.85 11.25 17.31
N TRP A 585 -3.60 9.96 17.56
CA TRP A 585 -4.64 8.93 17.41
C TRP A 585 -5.79 9.11 18.42
N GLU A 586 -5.51 9.57 19.63
CA GLU A 586 -6.52 9.78 20.68
C GLU A 586 -7.25 11.12 20.60
N LYS A 587 -6.87 12.05 19.69
CA LYS A 587 -7.56 13.35 19.50
C LYS A 587 -9.02 13.24 19.08
N ASP A 588 -9.46 12.09 18.54
CA ASP A 588 -10.86 11.85 18.21
C ASP A 588 -11.78 11.71 19.45
N GLY A 589 -11.19 11.59 20.64
CA GLY A 589 -11.91 11.43 21.91
C GLY A 589 -12.60 10.07 22.10
N VAL A 590 -12.43 9.14 21.15
CA VAL A 590 -13.00 7.79 21.15
C VAL A 590 -11.93 6.72 21.22
N THR A 591 -10.88 6.87 20.42
CA THR A 591 -9.73 5.95 20.43
C THR A 591 -9.02 6.02 21.77
N ARG A 592 -8.79 4.87 22.37
CA ARG A 592 -8.08 4.75 23.64
C ARG A 592 -6.99 3.69 23.54
N ILE A 593 -5.76 4.11 23.78
CA ILE A 593 -4.56 3.28 23.87
C ILE A 593 -4.18 3.15 25.35
N ASP A 594 -4.16 1.92 25.85
CA ASP A 594 -3.97 1.68 27.28
C ASP A 594 -2.51 1.67 27.69
N GLY A 595 -1.59 1.30 26.79
CA GLY A 595 -0.19 1.15 27.13
C GLY A 595 0.78 1.35 25.99
N ILE A 596 2.07 1.41 26.36
CA ILE A 596 3.21 1.48 25.45
C ILE A 596 4.09 0.25 25.72
N GLY A 597 4.40 -0.50 24.63
CA GLY A 597 5.37 -1.59 24.62
C GLY A 597 6.71 -1.12 24.07
N SER A 598 7.80 -1.43 24.77
CA SER A 598 9.15 -1.35 24.23
C SER A 598 9.71 -2.74 24.03
N GLN A 599 10.09 -3.07 22.80
CA GLN A 599 10.61 -4.40 22.49
C GLN A 599 11.89 -4.70 23.30
N MET A 600 12.81 -3.76 23.43
CA MET A 600 14.05 -3.92 24.20
C MET A 600 14.94 -5.07 23.70
N HIS A 601 15.11 -5.19 22.38
CA HIS A 601 16.11 -6.07 21.78
C HIS A 601 17.49 -5.43 21.94
N VAL A 602 18.13 -5.62 23.09
CA VAL A 602 19.35 -4.91 23.44
C VAL A 602 20.61 -5.76 23.24
N SER A 603 21.78 -5.11 23.31
CA SER A 603 23.08 -5.79 23.42
C SER A 603 23.91 -5.06 24.44
N PHE A 604 24.58 -5.82 25.34
CA PHE A 604 25.63 -5.27 26.18
C PHE A 604 26.80 -4.86 25.29
N SER A 605 27.43 -3.72 25.58
CA SER A 605 28.63 -3.28 24.86
C SER A 605 29.89 -3.39 25.74
N ALA A 606 30.92 -4.06 25.22
CA ALA A 606 32.23 -4.10 25.88
C ALA A 606 32.94 -2.72 25.93
N ASN A 607 32.47 -1.74 25.15
CA ASN A 607 32.92 -0.35 25.25
C ASN A 607 32.20 0.33 26.41
N PRO A 608 32.90 0.70 27.48
CA PRO A 608 32.25 1.21 28.72
C PRO A 608 31.54 2.56 28.50
N THR A 609 32.00 3.39 27.56
CA THR A 609 31.33 4.67 27.26
C THR A 609 30.00 4.43 26.54
N VAL A 610 29.98 3.49 25.59
CA VAL A 610 28.76 3.11 24.88
C VAL A 610 27.80 2.43 25.84
N GLN A 611 28.25 1.50 26.69
CA GLN A 611 27.42 0.82 27.67
C GLN A 611 26.76 1.80 28.64
N LYS A 612 27.52 2.78 29.12
CA LYS A 612 26.99 3.82 30.00
C LYS A 612 25.92 4.67 29.30
N SER A 613 26.17 5.06 28.06
CA SER A 613 25.18 5.80 27.26
C SER A 613 23.88 5.02 27.10
N LYS A 614 23.94 3.70 26.78
CA LYS A 614 22.77 2.83 26.72
C LYS A 614 22.00 2.76 28.02
N GLU A 615 22.71 2.60 29.16
CA GLU A 615 22.07 2.57 30.48
C GLU A 615 21.36 3.87 30.83
N GLU A 616 21.96 5.02 30.53
CA GLU A 616 21.36 6.35 30.70
C GLU A 616 20.08 6.50 29.85
N HIS A 617 20.09 6.01 28.59
CA HIS A 617 18.93 6.12 27.68
C HIS A 617 17.83 5.09 28.01
N VAL A 618 18.15 3.92 28.57
CA VAL A 618 17.15 3.02 29.16
C VAL A 618 16.43 3.72 30.34
N VAL A 619 17.16 4.38 31.22
CA VAL A 619 16.57 5.16 32.34
C VAL A 619 15.67 6.27 31.79
N LYS A 620 16.16 7.03 30.81
CA LYS A 620 15.38 8.10 30.17
C LYS A 620 14.13 7.58 29.45
N MET A 621 14.21 6.46 28.75
CA MET A 621 13.06 5.79 28.15
C MET A 621 11.99 5.47 29.21
N LEU A 622 12.38 4.82 30.30
CA LEU A 622 11.44 4.48 31.37
C LEU A 622 10.80 5.71 32.03
N GLN A 623 11.57 6.80 32.19
CA GLN A 623 11.04 8.08 32.71
C GLN A 623 10.03 8.70 31.75
N LEU A 624 10.32 8.72 30.43
CA LEU A 624 9.41 9.23 29.41
C LEU A 624 8.12 8.42 29.36
N MET A 625 8.22 7.08 29.40
CA MET A 625 7.05 6.21 29.42
C MET A 625 6.21 6.42 30.69
N ALA A 626 6.83 6.50 31.87
CA ALA A 626 6.14 6.78 33.14
C ALA A 626 5.39 8.13 33.09
N ALA A 627 5.97 9.14 32.47
CA ALA A 627 5.36 10.46 32.37
C ALA A 627 4.06 10.48 31.55
N THR A 628 3.81 9.47 30.70
CA THR A 628 2.57 9.36 29.89
C THR A 628 1.34 9.00 30.73
N GLY A 629 1.52 8.43 31.92
CA GLY A 629 0.43 7.86 32.73
C GLY A 629 -0.15 6.55 32.19
N LYS A 630 0.32 6.04 31.05
CA LYS A 630 -0.12 4.79 30.43
C LYS A 630 0.55 3.57 31.06
N LEU A 631 -0.01 2.39 30.81
CA LEU A 631 0.65 1.13 31.17
C LEU A 631 1.96 0.98 30.39
N VAL A 632 2.96 0.44 31.06
CA VAL A 632 4.30 0.24 30.49
C VAL A 632 4.65 -1.25 30.48
N LYS A 633 5.02 -1.73 29.30
CA LYS A 633 5.49 -3.10 29.09
C LYS A 633 6.87 -3.08 28.43
N ILE A 634 7.81 -3.84 28.97
CA ILE A 634 8.95 -4.34 28.22
C ILE A 634 8.45 -5.62 27.55
N SER A 635 8.30 -5.58 26.23
CA SER A 635 7.48 -6.56 25.51
C SER A 635 8.28 -7.74 24.93
N GLU A 636 9.58 -7.56 24.64
CA GLU A 636 10.38 -8.51 23.88
C GLU A 636 11.85 -8.55 24.31
N LEU A 637 12.11 -8.42 25.62
CA LEU A 637 13.47 -8.33 26.13
C LEU A 637 14.31 -9.56 25.72
N ASP A 638 15.33 -9.33 24.94
CA ASP A 638 16.45 -10.25 24.73
C ASP A 638 17.77 -9.47 24.69
N MET A 639 18.88 -10.18 24.88
CA MET A 639 20.16 -9.51 25.01
C MET A 639 21.27 -10.25 24.25
N GLY A 640 21.95 -9.55 23.34
CA GLY A 640 23.22 -9.96 22.75
C GLY A 640 24.42 -9.37 23.46
N TYR A 641 25.61 -9.62 22.94
CA TYR A 641 26.85 -9.06 23.40
C TYR A 641 27.65 -8.49 22.22
N ASN A 642 28.07 -7.23 22.34
CA ASN A 642 28.93 -6.59 21.35
C ASN A 642 30.34 -6.38 21.92
N ASP A 643 31.36 -6.68 21.12
CA ASP A 643 32.75 -6.36 21.46
C ASP A 643 32.99 -4.83 21.54
N ALA A 644 34.21 -4.42 21.88
CA ALA A 644 34.53 -2.99 22.01
C ALA A 644 34.47 -2.23 20.67
N ALA A 645 34.52 -2.92 19.54
CA ALA A 645 34.37 -2.37 18.19
C ALA A 645 32.89 -2.33 17.72
N GLY A 646 31.98 -2.92 18.49
CA GLY A 646 30.53 -2.97 18.16
C GLY A 646 30.10 -4.22 17.40
N ASN A 647 30.97 -5.20 17.18
CA ASN A 647 30.59 -6.42 16.50
C ASN A 647 29.89 -7.39 17.46
N ALA A 648 28.85 -8.09 17.00
CA ALA A 648 28.17 -9.11 17.76
C ALA A 648 29.11 -10.29 18.07
N VAL A 649 29.08 -10.77 19.31
CA VAL A 649 29.82 -11.94 19.77
C VAL A 649 28.87 -13.11 19.92
N MET A 650 29.11 -14.18 19.18
CA MET A 650 28.30 -15.39 19.19
C MET A 650 28.44 -16.16 20.49
N THR A 651 27.41 -16.90 20.90
CA THR A 651 27.34 -17.68 22.13
C THR A 651 28.59 -18.54 22.36
N GLU A 652 29.08 -19.22 21.32
CA GLU A 652 30.24 -20.10 21.38
C GLU A 652 31.58 -19.39 21.66
N ASN A 653 31.63 -18.07 21.47
CA ASN A 653 32.82 -17.24 21.63
C ASN A 653 32.80 -16.40 22.92
N LEU A 654 31.75 -16.49 23.70
CA LEU A 654 31.62 -15.72 24.94
C LEU A 654 32.43 -16.35 26.06
N THR A 655 33.12 -15.51 26.83
CA THR A 655 33.80 -15.87 28.08
C THR A 655 32.82 -15.77 29.25
N GLU A 656 33.14 -16.45 30.35
CA GLU A 656 32.38 -16.36 31.60
C GLU A 656 32.25 -14.93 32.12
N ALA A 657 33.30 -14.12 32.00
CA ALA A 657 33.26 -12.71 32.37
C ALA A 657 32.23 -11.93 31.56
N GLN A 658 32.09 -12.22 30.29
CA GLN A 658 31.11 -11.57 29.39
C GLN A 658 29.69 -12.03 29.74
N HIS A 659 29.46 -13.29 30.06
CA HIS A 659 28.18 -13.77 30.57
C HIS A 659 27.77 -13.07 31.87
N LYS A 660 28.69 -12.81 32.77
CA LYS A 660 28.46 -12.06 34.02
C LYS A 660 28.13 -10.58 33.75
N GLN A 661 28.78 -9.95 32.77
CA GLN A 661 28.44 -8.59 32.32
C GLN A 661 27.01 -8.50 31.78
N MET A 662 26.60 -9.48 30.98
CA MET A 662 25.20 -9.55 30.52
C MET A 662 24.22 -9.74 31.66
N SER A 663 24.58 -10.57 32.65
CA SER A 663 23.79 -10.75 33.86
C SER A 663 23.59 -9.44 34.63
N ASP A 664 24.66 -8.65 34.79
CA ASP A 664 24.58 -7.33 35.44
C ASP A 664 23.68 -6.37 34.69
N TYR A 665 23.71 -6.42 33.34
CA TYR A 665 22.85 -5.56 32.54
C TYR A 665 21.37 -5.98 32.62
N TYR A 666 21.04 -7.27 32.63
CA TYR A 666 19.69 -7.75 32.93
C TYR A 666 19.21 -7.27 34.32
N ARG A 667 20.05 -7.41 35.34
CA ARG A 667 19.75 -6.92 36.71
C ARG A 667 19.45 -5.42 36.68
N PHE A 668 20.25 -4.63 35.97
CA PHE A 668 20.05 -3.20 35.79
C PHE A 668 18.71 -2.90 35.16
N ILE A 669 18.42 -3.44 33.96
CA ILE A 669 17.18 -3.16 33.21
C ILE A 669 15.95 -3.49 34.07
N VAL A 670 15.88 -4.69 34.59
CA VAL A 670 14.74 -5.15 35.43
C VAL A 670 14.59 -4.31 36.66
N GLY A 671 15.72 -4.02 37.35
CA GLY A 671 15.72 -3.18 38.59
C GLY A 671 15.27 -1.75 38.31
N GLN A 672 15.70 -1.12 37.19
CA GLN A 672 15.27 0.22 36.80
C GLN A 672 13.78 0.28 36.46
N TYR A 673 13.22 -0.76 35.81
CA TYR A 673 11.80 -0.83 35.57
C TYR A 673 10.97 -0.67 36.84
N PHE A 674 11.24 -1.48 37.88
CA PHE A 674 10.51 -1.40 39.17
C PHE A 674 10.80 -0.12 39.94
N LYS A 675 11.98 0.46 39.77
CA LYS A 675 12.37 1.71 40.44
C LYS A 675 11.69 2.95 39.83
N ILE A 676 11.51 2.98 38.49
CA ILE A 676 11.08 4.18 37.78
C ILE A 676 9.59 4.14 37.45
N ILE A 677 9.07 3.00 36.99
CA ILE A 677 7.67 2.89 36.58
C ILE A 677 6.78 2.81 37.84
N PRO A 678 5.83 3.74 38.02
CA PRO A 678 4.86 3.68 39.11
C PRO A 678 4.10 2.35 39.11
N ALA A 679 3.82 1.78 40.29
CA ALA A 679 3.15 0.49 40.40
C ALA A 679 1.86 0.39 39.61
N SER A 680 1.04 1.45 39.54
CA SER A 680 -0.21 1.50 38.78
C SER A 680 0.00 1.41 37.24
N GLN A 681 1.21 1.67 36.73
CA GLN A 681 1.57 1.62 35.32
C GLN A 681 2.37 0.36 34.96
N GLN A 682 2.80 -0.44 35.94
CA GLN A 682 3.59 -1.65 35.70
C GLN A 682 2.70 -2.76 35.14
N TYR A 683 2.71 -2.92 33.79
CA TYR A 683 2.01 -4.04 33.16
C TYR A 683 2.84 -5.32 33.20
N GLY A 684 4.09 -5.30 32.73
CA GLY A 684 4.90 -6.52 32.69
C GLY A 684 6.25 -6.39 31.98
N ILE A 685 7.01 -7.48 32.08
CA ILE A 685 8.27 -7.71 31.36
C ILE A 685 8.18 -9.08 30.70
N THR A 686 8.42 -9.19 29.40
CA THR A 686 8.46 -10.43 28.65
C THR A 686 9.86 -10.70 28.14
N GLN A 687 10.42 -11.86 28.49
CA GLN A 687 11.64 -12.41 27.87
C GLN A 687 11.29 -12.94 26.49
N TRP A 688 12.01 -12.48 25.41
CA TRP A 688 11.67 -12.87 24.06
C TRP A 688 12.17 -14.25 23.66
N CYS A 689 13.41 -14.56 23.97
CA CYS A 689 13.99 -15.88 23.71
C CYS A 689 14.13 -16.68 24.98
N ILE A 690 13.58 -17.91 25.04
CA ILE A 690 13.80 -18.82 26.19
C ILE A 690 15.27 -19.20 26.23
N THR A 691 15.79 -19.75 25.12
CA THR A 691 17.17 -20.22 24.96
C THR A 691 17.97 -19.26 24.08
N ASP A 692 19.28 -19.47 24.03
CA ASP A 692 20.11 -18.86 23.03
C ASP A 692 19.61 -19.16 21.63
N SER A 693 19.74 -18.21 20.72
CA SER A 693 19.28 -18.34 19.36
C SER A 693 20.09 -19.38 18.58
N PRO A 694 19.45 -20.40 17.96
CA PRO A 694 20.16 -21.32 17.09
C PRO A 694 20.87 -20.58 15.94
N LYS A 695 21.97 -21.14 15.42
CA LYS A 695 22.75 -20.50 14.34
C LYS A 695 21.97 -20.24 13.07
N ASP A 696 20.98 -21.08 12.78
CA ASP A 696 20.11 -21.02 11.61
C ASP A 696 18.80 -20.23 11.86
N SER A 697 18.68 -19.64 13.06
CA SER A 697 17.53 -18.78 13.38
C SER A 697 17.49 -17.53 12.51
N GLY A 698 16.32 -17.19 12.01
CA GLY A 698 16.07 -15.92 11.36
C GLY A 698 16.12 -14.70 12.31
N TRP A 699 16.13 -14.96 13.62
CA TRP A 699 16.23 -13.94 14.65
C TRP A 699 17.53 -14.11 15.44
N ARG A 700 18.46 -13.15 15.34
CA ARG A 700 19.72 -13.06 16.07
C ARG A 700 20.50 -14.40 16.09
N GLY A 701 20.58 -15.08 14.95
CA GLY A 701 21.13 -16.43 14.84
C GLY A 701 22.52 -16.60 15.45
N GLY A 702 22.65 -17.53 16.40
CA GLY A 702 23.88 -17.82 17.13
C GLY A 702 24.21 -16.88 18.30
N GLU A 703 23.39 -15.87 18.58
CA GLU A 703 23.61 -14.92 19.68
C GLU A 703 23.11 -15.46 21.03
N PRO A 704 23.66 -14.99 22.17
CA PRO A 704 23.40 -15.48 23.54
C PRO A 704 22.12 -14.93 24.16
N THR A 705 21.01 -14.93 23.45
CA THR A 705 19.78 -14.18 23.73
C THR A 705 18.95 -14.72 24.90
N GLY A 706 19.13 -15.97 25.29
CA GLY A 706 18.28 -16.64 26.29
C GLY A 706 18.67 -16.45 27.74
N LEU A 707 17.73 -16.78 28.63
CA LEU A 707 18.00 -16.98 30.07
C LEU A 707 18.46 -18.42 30.35
N TRP A 708 18.20 -19.31 29.40
CA TRP A 708 18.70 -20.68 29.36
C TRP A 708 19.60 -20.89 28.14
N ASP A 709 20.52 -21.81 28.23
CA ASP A 709 21.30 -22.25 27.06
C ASP A 709 20.47 -23.17 26.13
N ALA A 710 21.06 -23.61 25.04
CA ALA A 710 20.41 -24.52 24.08
C ALA A 710 19.98 -25.88 24.69
N ASN A 711 20.52 -26.27 25.83
CA ASN A 711 20.17 -27.48 26.59
C ASN A 711 19.18 -27.20 27.73
N PHE A 712 18.58 -26.02 27.77
CA PHE A 712 17.68 -25.56 28.85
C PHE A 712 18.32 -25.53 30.24
N LEU A 713 19.64 -25.35 30.30
CA LEU A 713 20.34 -25.06 31.58
C LEU A 713 20.33 -23.55 31.82
N ARG A 714 20.12 -23.15 33.07
CA ARG A 714 20.13 -21.73 33.46
C ARG A 714 21.49 -21.11 33.18
N LYS A 715 21.47 -19.89 32.67
CA LYS A 715 22.65 -19.05 32.40
C LYS A 715 22.82 -17.99 33.50
N HIS A 716 23.94 -17.29 33.51
CA HIS A 716 24.15 -16.13 34.40
C HIS A 716 23.09 -15.05 34.19
N THR A 717 22.57 -14.89 32.92
CA THR A 717 21.47 -13.97 32.61
C THR A 717 20.18 -14.29 33.36
N TYR A 718 19.89 -15.57 33.69
CA TYR A 718 18.79 -15.96 34.56
C TYR A 718 18.97 -15.38 36.00
N ALA A 719 20.19 -15.47 36.54
CA ALA A 719 20.49 -14.91 37.87
C ALA A 719 20.34 -13.37 37.86
N GLY A 720 20.86 -12.70 36.83
CA GLY A 720 20.70 -11.24 36.68
C GLY A 720 19.24 -10.80 36.59
N PHE A 721 18.45 -11.52 35.85
CA PHE A 721 17.00 -11.26 35.74
C PHE A 721 16.33 -11.45 37.15
N ALA A 722 16.59 -12.56 37.81
CA ALA A 722 16.07 -12.87 39.15
C ALA A 722 16.49 -11.84 40.20
N ASP A 723 17.76 -11.40 40.18
CA ASP A 723 18.28 -10.40 41.11
C ASP A 723 17.67 -9.01 40.85
N GLY A 724 17.41 -8.67 39.59
CA GLY A 724 16.64 -7.47 39.24
C GLY A 724 15.22 -7.48 39.81
N LEU A 725 14.52 -8.63 39.75
CA LEU A 725 13.20 -8.82 40.37
C LEU A 725 13.28 -8.70 41.89
N ARG A 726 14.37 -9.14 42.51
CA ARG A 726 14.59 -9.06 43.97
C ARG A 726 15.00 -7.68 44.44
N GLY A 727 15.32 -6.76 43.57
CA GLY A 727 15.82 -5.41 43.87
C GLY A 727 17.22 -5.44 44.48
N LYS A 728 18.08 -6.39 44.07
CA LYS A 728 19.46 -6.54 44.51
C LYS A 728 20.44 -5.72 43.67
#